data_f34d55ecc6d85b2f9df744ac63aa19fe
#
_entry.id   f34d55ecc6d85b2f9df744ac63aa19fe
#
_cell.length_a   1.000
_cell.length_b   1.000
_cell.length_c   1.000
_cell.angle_alpha   90.00
_cell.angle_beta   90.00
_cell.angle_gamma   90.00
#
_symmetry.space_group_name_H-M   'P 1'
#
loop_
_entity.id
_entity.type
_entity.pdbx_description
1 polymer ?
#
loop_
_entity_poly.entity_id
_entity_poly.type
_entity_poly.pdbx_seq_one_letter_code
_entity_poly.pdbx_strand_id
1 'polypeptide(L)'
;MLNKTLQSHSLTFAKKSIYLRSVVFAPVHVSVLHLVIAEFKYSLGKVERGYNNRTLHIDLSNMRITSKPVKEMMKDKFIGGRGFDLWLLWNSLPKDRIAKWNDPENEVCIACGPLGGTPVYPGSGKSIAVSISPLTAAVVDSNVGGYFGAYLKFAGWDALEVQGNAKKEVVIFIDGDQGNVQVEEAFQLPSETHLIVDILAKKYGEDNPQSISVVSSGPGAEHTFFGCLNFSWYDMGRKAHRYKQAGRGGIGTVLRDKKVKAIVVKYSGKITVETNGPADVETLKQVGSTYNLEIRKLDPKQNEMSVVGTTHLVTIMNEFDLLPVDNFRFGSNKEAQSLGREVYRKKFDKGFDGCWVGCSLACAHGVRDFELKTGPYKGQKVFVNGPEYETIAGVGSNCGIFDADYVIEMNYYCDVYGLDTISVGTATAFAMECYELGLIDKKSTAGLDLRFGNKEAALEIVHQMGRGEGFGPVVGQGIRRMKKIFEEKYGAEPRIMQDIGMEAKGLEFSEYVTKESLAQQGGYGLALKGPQHDEAWLIFLDMVHNLMPTFEQKAENLHWFPMFRTWFGLNGLCKLPWNDVVPEDNKETKEPAKVFAHIERYAKYFYAVTGKKVTVDDIILMSERVYNFQRIFNLRMGFGTREHDAIPYRAVGPVTKEEYESRVDRYDKQLKEKFGYDTANKSTEEKMTALRKFREMEYEKLKDAVYERRGWNANGVPTLEKVKKLDIDFPDVVELLKKHG
;
A
#
# COMPACT_ATOMS: atom_id res chain seq x y z
N MET A 1 40.13 -44.91 74.96
CA MET A 1 39.39 -45.91 74.14
C MET A 1 38.75 -45.23 72.99
N LEU A 2 39.10 -45.68 71.77
CA LEU A 2 38.47 -45.57 70.49
C LEU A 2 38.18 -44.15 69.90
N ASN A 3 39.07 -43.70 69.06
CA ASN A 3 39.07 -43.53 67.60
C ASN A 3 37.69 -43.40 66.88
N LYS A 4 37.50 -42.30 66.13
CA LYS A 4 37.31 -42.40 64.70
C LYS A 4 37.29 -40.98 64.00
N THR A 5 38.27 -40.73 63.22
CA THR A 5 38.38 -40.22 61.85
C THR A 5 37.38 -39.20 61.36
N LEU A 6 37.89 -37.96 61.12
CA LEU A 6 37.38 -36.94 60.26
C LEU A 6 37.70 -37.30 58.81
N GLN A 7 36.68 -37.40 57.94
CA GLN A 7 36.83 -37.35 56.49
C GLN A 7 36.18 -36.09 55.96
N SER A 8 37.02 -35.26 55.31
CA SER A 8 36.65 -34.08 54.55
C SER A 8 35.83 -34.45 53.30
N HIS A 9 34.65 -33.89 53.12
CA HIS A 9 33.94 -33.89 51.83
C HIS A 9 33.92 -32.47 51.28
N SER A 10 34.62 -32.32 50.15
CA SER A 10 34.56 -31.16 49.27
C SER A 10 33.15 -31.12 48.60
N LEU A 11 32.43 -30.05 48.83
CA LEU A 11 31.18 -29.75 48.13
C LEU A 11 31.51 -29.11 46.76
N THR A 12 31.35 -29.96 45.72
CA THR A 12 31.38 -29.53 44.34
C THR A 12 29.99 -28.93 44.01
N PHE A 13 29.98 -27.61 43.73
CA PHE A 13 28.79 -26.95 43.23
C PHE A 13 28.54 -27.40 41.77
N ALA A 14 27.56 -28.27 41.58
CA ALA A 14 27.01 -28.61 40.30
C ALA A 14 26.10 -27.47 39.84
N LYS A 15 26.50 -26.75 38.77
CA LYS A 15 25.64 -25.84 38.03
C LYS A 15 24.47 -26.64 37.44
N LYS A 16 23.31 -26.57 38.08
CA LYS A 16 22.04 -26.99 37.45
C LYS A 16 21.62 -25.88 36.49
N SER A 17 21.85 -26.13 35.23
CA SER A 17 21.22 -25.42 34.11
C SER A 17 19.69 -25.64 34.22
N ILE A 18 18.98 -24.60 34.60
CA ILE A 18 17.51 -24.57 34.52
C ILE A 18 17.17 -24.33 33.08
N TYR A 19 16.86 -25.39 32.35
CA TYR A 19 16.14 -25.30 31.09
C TYR A 19 14.73 -24.82 31.41
N LEU A 20 14.46 -23.57 31.18
CA LEU A 20 13.09 -23.07 31.03
C LEU A 20 12.45 -23.81 29.85
N ARG A 21 11.62 -24.80 30.17
CA ARG A 21 10.71 -25.40 29.21
C ARG A 21 9.85 -24.26 28.67
N SER A 22 10.02 -23.95 27.38
CA SER A 22 9.00 -23.28 26.58
C SER A 22 7.68 -23.98 26.88
N VAL A 23 6.67 -23.24 27.28
CA VAL A 23 5.30 -23.71 27.34
C VAL A 23 4.87 -23.97 25.90
N VAL A 24 5.15 -25.16 25.44
CA VAL A 24 4.55 -25.71 24.24
C VAL A 24 3.08 -25.91 24.64
N PHE A 25 2.19 -25.06 24.11
CA PHE A 25 0.78 -25.39 24.09
C PHE A 25 0.69 -26.80 23.52
N ALA A 26 0.07 -27.72 24.30
CA ALA A 26 -0.22 -29.07 23.82
C ALA A 26 -0.90 -28.91 22.44
N PRO A 27 -0.48 -29.65 21.40
CA PRO A 27 -1.15 -29.58 20.11
C PRO A 27 -2.59 -29.99 20.35
N VAL A 28 -3.50 -29.01 20.34
CA VAL A 28 -4.91 -29.29 20.19
C VAL A 28 -4.99 -29.88 18.79
N HIS A 29 -5.09 -31.19 18.69
CA HIS A 29 -5.51 -31.89 17.49
C HIS A 29 -6.98 -31.53 17.25
N VAL A 30 -7.24 -30.28 16.87
CA VAL A 30 -8.48 -29.94 16.24
C VAL A 30 -8.35 -30.48 14.82
N SER A 31 -8.91 -31.62 14.57
CA SER A 31 -9.26 -32.03 13.21
C SER A 31 -10.33 -31.05 12.76
N VAL A 32 -9.90 -29.93 12.19
CA VAL A 32 -10.80 -28.92 11.62
C VAL A 32 -11.39 -29.56 10.36
N LEU A 33 -12.52 -30.26 10.54
CA LEU A 33 -13.34 -30.76 9.43
C LEU A 33 -13.92 -29.53 8.72
N HIS A 34 -13.19 -28.99 7.71
CA HIS A 34 -13.75 -28.00 6.83
C HIS A 34 -14.71 -28.70 5.86
N LEU A 35 -15.97 -28.34 5.96
CA LEU A 35 -16.98 -28.79 5.01
C LEU A 35 -16.73 -28.10 3.67
N VAL A 36 -16.38 -28.86 2.64
CA VAL A 36 -16.32 -28.35 1.26
C VAL A 36 -17.75 -28.06 0.80
N ILE A 37 -17.98 -26.79 0.44
CA ILE A 37 -19.30 -26.28 0.01
C ILE A 37 -19.39 -26.27 -1.51
N ALA A 38 -18.28 -25.94 -2.18
CA ALA A 38 -18.18 -25.93 -3.63
C ALA A 38 -16.80 -26.42 -4.07
N GLU A 39 -16.74 -27.13 -5.19
CA GLU A 39 -15.52 -27.65 -5.77
C GLU A 39 -15.52 -27.46 -7.29
N PHE A 40 -14.33 -27.17 -7.86
CA PHE A 40 -14.13 -27.07 -9.29
C PHE A 40 -12.78 -27.66 -9.69
N LYS A 41 -12.82 -28.71 -10.49
CA LYS A 41 -11.62 -29.36 -11.05
C LYS A 41 -11.30 -28.82 -12.43
N TYR A 42 -10.01 -28.59 -12.68
CA TYR A 42 -9.53 -28.05 -13.94
C TYR A 42 -8.23 -28.71 -14.37
N SER A 43 -7.96 -28.69 -15.68
CA SER A 43 -6.71 -29.19 -16.21
C SER A 43 -5.61 -28.13 -16.02
N LEU A 44 -4.47 -28.54 -15.46
CA LEU A 44 -3.28 -27.71 -15.37
C LEU A 44 -2.71 -27.49 -16.77
N GLY A 45 -2.42 -26.23 -17.08
CA GLY A 45 -1.76 -25.81 -18.32
C GLY A 45 -0.34 -25.33 -18.03
N LYS A 46 0.44 -25.13 -19.07
CA LYS A 46 1.72 -24.38 -18.96
C LYS A 46 1.46 -22.90 -19.16
N VAL A 47 2.11 -22.06 -18.34
CA VAL A 47 2.17 -20.62 -18.61
C VAL A 47 2.85 -20.40 -19.95
N GLU A 48 2.25 -19.62 -20.82
CA GLU A 48 2.77 -19.33 -22.15
C GLU A 48 2.92 -17.83 -22.34
N ARG A 49 4.14 -17.35 -22.53
CA ARG A 49 4.45 -15.92 -22.70
C ARG A 49 3.88 -15.04 -21.58
N GLY A 50 3.93 -15.54 -20.34
CA GLY A 50 3.44 -14.84 -19.14
C GLY A 50 1.94 -14.96 -18.86
N TYR A 51 1.18 -15.76 -19.64
CA TYR A 51 -0.29 -15.90 -19.52
C TYR A 51 -0.74 -17.35 -19.45
N ASN A 52 -1.87 -17.59 -18.79
CA ASN A 52 -2.65 -18.84 -18.79
C ASN A 52 -3.87 -18.76 -19.69
N ASN A 53 -4.24 -17.58 -20.18
CA ASN A 53 -5.39 -17.29 -21.02
C ASN A 53 -6.73 -17.54 -20.35
N ARG A 54 -6.80 -17.54 -19.02
CA ARG A 54 -8.03 -17.71 -18.24
C ARG A 54 -7.97 -17.02 -16.88
N THR A 55 -9.14 -16.62 -16.38
CA THR A 55 -9.35 -16.13 -15.01
C THR A 55 -10.21 -17.08 -14.21
N LEU A 56 -10.07 -17.04 -12.88
CA LEU A 56 -10.88 -17.80 -11.93
C LEU A 56 -11.94 -16.87 -11.33
N HIS A 57 -13.21 -17.20 -11.53
CA HIS A 57 -14.33 -16.46 -10.98
C HIS A 57 -15.07 -17.31 -9.93
N ILE A 58 -15.26 -16.75 -8.73
CA ILE A 58 -15.94 -17.40 -7.60
C ILE A 58 -17.11 -16.52 -7.18
N ASP A 59 -18.33 -17.00 -7.38
CA ASP A 59 -19.57 -16.38 -6.92
C ASP A 59 -20.00 -17.03 -5.59
N LEU A 60 -19.75 -16.32 -4.50
CA LEU A 60 -20.03 -16.79 -3.14
C LEU A 60 -21.53 -16.78 -2.79
N SER A 61 -22.36 -15.99 -3.47
CA SER A 61 -23.80 -15.98 -3.25
C SER A 61 -24.45 -17.26 -3.74
N ASN A 62 -23.97 -17.80 -4.86
CA ASN A 62 -24.48 -19.00 -5.51
C ASN A 62 -23.55 -20.22 -5.33
N MET A 63 -22.41 -20.07 -4.61
CA MET A 63 -21.37 -21.09 -4.43
C MET A 63 -20.94 -21.71 -5.77
N ARG A 64 -20.72 -20.86 -6.78
CA ARG A 64 -20.35 -21.28 -8.13
C ARG A 64 -18.93 -20.85 -8.46
N ILE A 65 -18.12 -21.80 -8.90
CA ILE A 65 -16.75 -21.60 -9.34
C ILE A 65 -16.69 -21.81 -10.84
N THR A 66 -16.11 -20.87 -11.59
CA THR A 66 -16.04 -20.92 -13.05
C THR A 66 -14.69 -20.41 -13.57
N SER A 67 -14.29 -20.94 -14.73
CA SER A 67 -13.17 -20.42 -15.52
C SER A 67 -13.71 -19.52 -16.62
N LYS A 68 -13.15 -18.32 -16.77
CA LYS A 68 -13.47 -17.40 -17.87
C LYS A 68 -12.26 -17.25 -18.80
N PRO A 69 -12.41 -17.23 -20.13
CA PRO A 69 -11.30 -17.04 -21.05
C PRO A 69 -10.79 -15.60 -21.03
N VAL A 70 -9.47 -15.41 -21.05
CA VAL A 70 -8.83 -14.11 -21.33
C VAL A 70 -8.80 -13.90 -22.84
N LYS A 71 -9.53 -12.87 -23.32
CA LYS A 71 -9.58 -12.51 -24.74
C LYS A 71 -8.34 -11.74 -25.14
N GLU A 72 -7.92 -11.81 -26.41
CA GLU A 72 -6.76 -11.04 -26.92
C GLU A 72 -6.90 -9.54 -26.66
N MET A 73 -8.12 -8.99 -26.83
CA MET A 73 -8.42 -7.59 -26.50
C MET A 73 -8.00 -7.22 -25.07
N MET A 74 -8.19 -8.10 -24.08
CA MET A 74 -7.74 -7.85 -22.71
C MET A 74 -6.22 -7.74 -22.62
N LYS A 75 -5.48 -8.65 -23.29
CA LYS A 75 -4.01 -8.62 -23.32
C LYS A 75 -3.47 -7.39 -24.06
N ASP A 76 -4.13 -6.98 -25.14
CA ASP A 76 -3.67 -5.84 -25.96
C ASP A 76 -3.99 -4.50 -25.32
N LYS A 77 -5.17 -4.34 -24.69
CA LYS A 77 -5.62 -3.07 -24.11
C LYS A 77 -5.31 -2.92 -22.63
N PHE A 78 -5.39 -4.00 -21.85
CA PHE A 78 -5.29 -3.99 -20.40
C PHE A 78 -4.04 -4.71 -19.86
N ILE A 79 -3.30 -5.43 -20.69
CA ILE A 79 -2.02 -6.09 -20.43
C ILE A 79 -2.09 -7.19 -19.37
N GLY A 80 -2.47 -6.89 -18.12
CA GLY A 80 -2.51 -7.78 -16.97
C GLY A 80 -2.62 -7.00 -15.66
N GLY A 81 -2.44 -7.65 -14.52
CA GLY A 81 -2.42 -7.00 -13.21
C GLY A 81 -3.58 -6.02 -13.01
N ARG A 82 -3.24 -4.78 -12.65
CA ARG A 82 -4.22 -3.69 -12.47
C ARG A 82 -5.17 -3.53 -13.65
N GLY A 83 -4.70 -3.71 -14.88
CA GLY A 83 -5.55 -3.56 -16.06
C GLY A 83 -6.61 -4.65 -16.16
N PHE A 84 -6.23 -5.92 -15.94
CA PHE A 84 -7.18 -7.03 -15.92
C PHE A 84 -8.20 -6.85 -14.80
N ASP A 85 -7.74 -6.55 -13.58
CA ASP A 85 -8.62 -6.37 -12.43
C ASP A 85 -9.64 -5.24 -12.65
N LEU A 86 -9.21 -4.10 -13.22
CA LEU A 86 -10.12 -3.00 -13.57
C LEU A 86 -11.15 -3.40 -14.64
N TRP A 87 -10.73 -4.14 -15.67
CA TRP A 87 -11.64 -4.60 -16.71
C TRP A 87 -12.65 -5.62 -16.21
N LEU A 88 -12.21 -6.56 -15.37
CA LEU A 88 -13.07 -7.58 -14.77
C LEU A 88 -14.12 -6.93 -13.86
N LEU A 89 -13.69 -6.08 -12.95
CA LEU A 89 -14.57 -5.34 -12.04
C LEU A 89 -15.55 -4.42 -12.82
N TRP A 90 -15.09 -3.72 -13.87
CA TRP A 90 -15.96 -2.88 -14.71
C TRP A 90 -17.14 -3.66 -15.28
N ASN A 91 -16.89 -4.91 -15.71
CA ASN A 91 -17.89 -5.77 -16.34
C ASN A 91 -18.79 -6.53 -15.35
N SER A 92 -18.37 -6.66 -14.09
CA SER A 92 -19.16 -7.31 -13.03
C SER A 92 -20.25 -6.39 -12.45
N LEU A 93 -20.04 -5.07 -12.50
CA LEU A 93 -20.90 -4.09 -11.86
C LEU A 93 -22.19 -3.81 -12.63
N PRO A 94 -23.31 -3.50 -11.94
CA PRO A 94 -24.58 -3.12 -12.56
C PRO A 94 -24.40 -1.85 -13.41
N LYS A 95 -25.10 -1.79 -14.57
CA LYS A 95 -25.00 -0.65 -15.49
C LYS A 95 -26.01 0.45 -15.22
N ASP A 96 -27.05 0.14 -14.49
CA ASP A 96 -28.24 0.97 -14.23
C ASP A 96 -28.16 1.77 -12.92
N ARG A 97 -27.18 1.48 -12.07
CA ARG A 97 -26.96 2.15 -10.79
C ARG A 97 -25.47 2.25 -10.44
N ILE A 98 -25.16 3.16 -9.53
CA ILE A 98 -23.84 3.22 -8.89
C ILE A 98 -23.74 2.09 -7.86
N ALA A 99 -22.75 1.23 -8.02
CA ALA A 99 -22.49 0.14 -7.09
C ALA A 99 -21.85 0.66 -5.78
N LYS A 100 -22.18 0.01 -4.67
CA LYS A 100 -21.56 0.27 -3.37
C LYS A 100 -20.46 -0.76 -3.09
N TRP A 101 -19.55 -0.41 -2.19
CA TRP A 101 -18.44 -1.28 -1.81
C TRP A 101 -18.87 -2.65 -1.25
N ASN A 102 -20.04 -2.72 -0.60
CA ASN A 102 -20.62 -3.93 0.01
C ASN A 102 -21.73 -4.58 -0.83
N ASP A 103 -21.94 -4.12 -2.06
CA ASP A 103 -22.85 -4.80 -2.99
C ASP A 103 -22.28 -6.17 -3.37
N PRO A 104 -23.13 -7.20 -3.54
CA PRO A 104 -22.67 -8.52 -3.97
C PRO A 104 -21.93 -8.51 -5.30
N GLU A 105 -22.28 -7.59 -6.21
CA GLU A 105 -21.66 -7.45 -7.53
C GLU A 105 -20.25 -6.83 -7.46
N ASN A 106 -19.91 -6.10 -6.38
CA ASN A 106 -18.54 -5.64 -6.19
C ASN A 106 -17.63 -6.86 -6.01
N GLU A 107 -16.54 -6.91 -6.75
CA GLU A 107 -15.55 -7.99 -6.68
C GLU A 107 -14.30 -7.55 -5.92
N VAL A 108 -13.62 -8.51 -5.30
CA VAL A 108 -12.20 -8.41 -4.99
C VAL A 108 -11.47 -9.14 -6.11
N CYS A 109 -10.81 -8.38 -6.98
CA CYS A 109 -9.99 -8.92 -8.07
C CYS A 109 -8.52 -8.93 -7.64
N ILE A 110 -7.78 -10.01 -7.97
CA ILE A 110 -6.34 -10.13 -7.67
C ILE A 110 -5.63 -10.69 -8.88
N ALA A 111 -4.68 -9.94 -9.45
CA ALA A 111 -3.88 -10.39 -10.59
C ALA A 111 -2.38 -10.08 -10.42
N CYS A 112 -1.53 -10.84 -11.15
CA CYS A 112 -0.08 -10.67 -11.12
C CYS A 112 0.45 -9.88 -12.35
N GLY A 113 -0.14 -10.05 -13.52
CA GLY A 113 0.38 -9.51 -14.78
C GLY A 113 1.46 -10.39 -15.45
N PRO A 114 1.77 -10.16 -16.75
CA PRO A 114 2.56 -11.10 -17.54
C PRO A 114 4.03 -11.23 -17.07
N LEU A 115 4.64 -10.17 -16.57
CA LEU A 115 6.05 -10.20 -16.15
C LEU A 115 6.24 -10.70 -14.71
N GLY A 116 5.19 -10.70 -13.92
CA GLY A 116 5.24 -11.20 -12.53
C GLY A 116 5.52 -12.70 -12.46
N GLY A 117 6.23 -13.11 -11.43
CA GLY A 117 6.66 -14.50 -11.25
C GLY A 117 8.02 -14.85 -11.88
N THR A 118 8.74 -13.90 -12.45
CA THR A 118 10.06 -14.12 -13.08
C THR A 118 11.17 -14.05 -12.03
N PRO A 119 11.91 -15.15 -11.75
CA PRO A 119 12.85 -15.20 -10.63
C PRO A 119 14.17 -14.47 -10.86
N VAL A 120 14.49 -14.15 -12.11
CA VAL A 120 15.78 -13.51 -12.48
C VAL A 120 15.71 -11.99 -12.59
N TYR A 121 14.50 -11.41 -12.57
CA TYR A 121 14.31 -9.96 -12.69
C TYR A 121 13.92 -9.34 -11.33
N PRO A 122 14.60 -8.26 -10.89
CA PRO A 122 14.33 -7.66 -9.59
C PRO A 122 12.91 -7.06 -9.54
N GLY A 123 12.21 -7.28 -8.43
CA GLY A 123 10.90 -6.70 -8.18
C GLY A 123 9.72 -7.35 -8.91
N SER A 124 9.86 -8.54 -9.50
CA SER A 124 8.80 -9.23 -10.27
C SER A 124 7.85 -10.11 -9.44
N GLY A 125 7.78 -9.92 -8.13
CA GLY A 125 6.89 -10.66 -7.21
C GLY A 125 5.69 -9.85 -6.74
N LYS A 126 5.10 -8.99 -7.60
CA LYS A 126 3.96 -8.16 -7.18
C LYS A 126 2.64 -8.73 -7.63
N SER A 127 1.65 -8.64 -6.72
CA SER A 127 0.24 -8.79 -7.01
C SER A 127 -0.45 -7.44 -6.91
N ILE A 128 -1.54 -7.28 -7.63
CA ILE A 128 -2.43 -6.12 -7.52
C ILE A 128 -3.78 -6.63 -7.04
N ALA A 129 -4.39 -5.91 -6.10
CA ALA A 129 -5.79 -6.14 -5.71
C ALA A 129 -6.61 -4.91 -6.08
N VAL A 130 -7.79 -5.10 -6.66
CA VAL A 130 -8.72 -4.03 -7.09
C VAL A 130 -10.12 -4.30 -6.56
N SER A 131 -10.79 -3.26 -6.08
CA SER A 131 -12.19 -3.30 -5.65
C SER A 131 -12.78 -1.88 -5.58
N ILE A 132 -14.09 -1.76 -5.37
CA ILE A 132 -14.67 -0.51 -4.88
C ILE A 132 -14.35 -0.39 -3.40
N SER A 133 -13.78 0.73 -3.01
CA SER A 133 -13.32 0.99 -1.64
C SER A 133 -14.45 1.41 -0.71
N PRO A 134 -14.55 0.86 0.51
CA PRO A 134 -15.43 1.36 1.54
C PRO A 134 -15.03 2.77 2.02
N LEU A 135 -13.74 3.11 1.91
CA LEU A 135 -13.17 4.38 2.37
C LEU A 135 -13.45 5.51 1.38
N THR A 136 -13.15 5.28 0.09
CA THR A 136 -13.27 6.30 -0.97
C THR A 136 -14.60 6.26 -1.72
N ALA A 137 -15.32 5.15 -1.69
CA ALA A 137 -16.50 4.83 -2.51
C ALA A 137 -16.21 4.80 -4.03
N ALA A 138 -14.95 4.91 -4.43
CA ALA A 138 -14.46 4.82 -5.80
C ALA A 138 -13.65 3.54 -5.99
N VAL A 139 -13.22 3.27 -7.23
CA VAL A 139 -12.35 2.14 -7.50
C VAL A 139 -10.93 2.41 -7.02
N VAL A 140 -10.35 1.45 -6.32
CA VAL A 140 -8.97 1.53 -5.82
C VAL A 140 -8.18 0.29 -6.25
N ASP A 141 -6.89 0.48 -6.43
CA ASP A 141 -5.91 -0.58 -6.59
C ASP A 141 -4.91 -0.56 -5.43
N SER A 142 -4.46 -1.72 -5.00
CA SER A 142 -3.43 -1.85 -3.97
C SER A 142 -2.38 -2.88 -4.38
N ASN A 143 -1.12 -2.49 -4.29
CA ASN A 143 0.03 -3.24 -4.77
C ASN A 143 0.70 -3.96 -3.59
N VAL A 144 1.06 -5.24 -3.75
CA VAL A 144 1.63 -6.06 -2.68
C VAL A 144 2.75 -6.95 -3.18
N GLY A 145 3.79 -7.14 -2.35
CA GLY A 145 4.87 -8.10 -2.59
C GLY A 145 4.53 -9.51 -2.09
N GLY A 146 5.38 -10.47 -2.39
CA GLY A 146 5.22 -11.85 -1.95
C GLY A 146 5.05 -12.83 -3.11
N TYR A 147 4.55 -14.02 -2.80
CA TYR A 147 4.50 -15.13 -3.74
C TYR A 147 3.10 -15.42 -4.27
N PHE A 148 2.04 -14.87 -3.67
CA PHE A 148 0.66 -15.23 -3.99
C PHE A 148 0.31 -15.08 -5.47
N GLY A 149 0.59 -13.93 -6.09
CA GLY A 149 0.26 -13.70 -7.49
C GLY A 149 1.04 -14.59 -8.46
N ALA A 150 2.32 -14.87 -8.13
CA ALA A 150 3.11 -15.83 -8.88
C ALA A 150 2.55 -17.25 -8.74
N TYR A 151 2.20 -17.68 -7.53
CA TYR A 151 1.59 -18.99 -7.30
C TYR A 151 0.22 -19.12 -7.95
N LEU A 152 -0.62 -18.08 -7.89
CA LEU A 152 -1.90 -18.04 -8.61
C LEU A 152 -1.70 -18.26 -10.12
N LYS A 153 -0.71 -17.58 -10.70
CA LYS A 153 -0.36 -17.76 -12.11
C LYS A 153 0.14 -19.17 -12.40
N PHE A 154 1.03 -19.71 -11.58
CA PHE A 154 1.57 -21.07 -11.78
C PHE A 154 0.53 -22.16 -11.47
N ALA A 155 -0.49 -21.84 -10.66
CA ALA A 155 -1.69 -22.65 -10.49
C ALA A 155 -2.65 -22.57 -11.70
N GLY A 156 -2.34 -21.78 -12.73
CA GLY A 156 -3.06 -21.75 -13.99
C GLY A 156 -4.04 -20.59 -14.18
N TRP A 157 -3.90 -19.46 -13.45
CA TRP A 157 -4.85 -18.35 -13.47
C TRP A 157 -4.15 -17.00 -13.67
N ASP A 158 -4.65 -16.19 -14.61
CA ASP A 158 -4.12 -14.82 -14.83
C ASP A 158 -4.70 -13.81 -13.85
N ALA A 159 -5.91 -14.05 -13.35
CA ALA A 159 -6.57 -13.28 -12.30
C ALA A 159 -7.56 -14.14 -11.52
N LEU A 160 -7.86 -13.69 -10.30
CA LEU A 160 -8.91 -14.21 -9.41
C LEU A 160 -9.97 -13.12 -9.23
N GLU A 161 -11.24 -13.50 -9.37
CA GLU A 161 -12.42 -12.66 -9.17
C GLU A 161 -13.26 -13.29 -8.03
N VAL A 162 -13.43 -12.58 -6.91
CA VAL A 162 -14.27 -13.02 -5.78
C VAL A 162 -15.49 -12.12 -5.69
N GLN A 163 -16.64 -12.62 -6.10
CA GLN A 163 -17.94 -11.93 -6.16
C GLN A 163 -18.94 -12.55 -5.18
N GLY A 164 -20.00 -11.82 -4.89
CA GLY A 164 -21.08 -12.30 -4.02
C GLY A 164 -20.71 -12.25 -2.53
N ASN A 165 -21.65 -12.65 -1.69
CA ASN A 165 -21.48 -12.71 -0.23
C ASN A 165 -21.85 -14.12 0.26
N ALA A 166 -20.94 -14.77 0.96
CA ALA A 166 -21.19 -16.08 1.57
C ALA A 166 -22.19 -15.97 2.72
N LYS A 167 -22.96 -17.03 2.99
CA LYS A 167 -23.88 -17.07 4.14
C LYS A 167 -23.13 -17.24 5.46
N LYS A 168 -22.02 -17.98 5.44
CA LYS A 168 -21.12 -18.23 6.56
C LYS A 168 -19.70 -17.84 6.16
N GLU A 169 -18.80 -17.74 7.12
CA GLU A 169 -17.38 -17.51 6.85
C GLU A 169 -16.78 -18.69 6.09
N VAL A 170 -15.97 -18.37 5.07
CA VAL A 170 -15.36 -19.35 4.18
C VAL A 170 -13.86 -19.13 4.00
N VAL A 171 -13.19 -20.21 3.60
CA VAL A 171 -11.84 -20.22 3.04
C VAL A 171 -11.94 -20.65 1.58
N ILE A 172 -11.24 -19.96 0.70
CA ILE A 172 -11.06 -20.36 -0.70
C ILE A 172 -9.70 -21.04 -0.80
N PHE A 173 -9.66 -22.29 -1.25
CA PHE A 173 -8.42 -23.04 -1.48
C PHE A 173 -8.22 -23.34 -2.96
N ILE A 174 -7.09 -22.91 -3.51
CA ILE A 174 -6.68 -23.13 -4.89
C ILE A 174 -5.47 -24.06 -4.89
N ASP A 175 -5.71 -25.32 -5.21
CA ASP A 175 -4.65 -26.35 -5.30
C ASP A 175 -4.09 -26.37 -6.74
N GLY A 176 -2.98 -25.66 -6.92
CA GLY A 176 -2.26 -25.62 -8.20
C GLY A 176 -1.46 -26.88 -8.49
N ASP A 177 -1.33 -27.82 -7.55
CA ASP A 177 -0.65 -29.09 -7.78
C ASP A 177 -1.63 -30.15 -8.33
N GLN A 178 -2.89 -30.09 -7.86
CA GLN A 178 -3.94 -31.06 -8.25
C GLN A 178 -4.93 -30.52 -9.29
N GLY A 179 -4.89 -29.23 -9.61
CA GLY A 179 -5.88 -28.60 -10.48
C GLY A 179 -7.28 -28.59 -9.85
N ASN A 180 -7.39 -28.15 -8.63
CA ASN A 180 -8.64 -28.11 -7.87
C ASN A 180 -8.83 -26.78 -7.15
N VAL A 181 -10.06 -26.27 -7.14
CA VAL A 181 -10.46 -25.10 -6.35
C VAL A 181 -11.63 -25.49 -5.46
N GLN A 182 -11.51 -25.15 -4.18
CA GLN A 182 -12.54 -25.45 -3.18
C GLN A 182 -12.95 -24.20 -2.42
N VAL A 183 -14.23 -24.07 -2.09
CA VAL A 183 -14.77 -23.17 -1.08
C VAL A 183 -15.16 -24.02 0.11
N GLU A 184 -14.58 -23.74 1.27
CA GLU A 184 -14.77 -24.49 2.51
C GLU A 184 -15.35 -23.61 3.61
N GLU A 185 -16.18 -24.15 4.52
CA GLU A 185 -16.58 -23.42 5.74
C GLU A 185 -15.34 -23.13 6.61
N ALA A 186 -15.19 -21.88 7.06
CA ALA A 186 -14.08 -21.45 7.93
C ALA A 186 -14.38 -21.69 9.41
N PHE A 187 -14.90 -22.87 9.74
CA PHE A 187 -15.33 -23.19 11.10
C PHE A 187 -14.16 -23.14 12.08
N GLN A 188 -14.30 -22.39 13.18
CA GLN A 188 -13.31 -22.25 14.26
C GLN A 188 -11.94 -21.66 13.87
N LEU A 189 -11.79 -21.03 12.69
CA LEU A 189 -10.59 -20.26 12.41
C LEU A 189 -10.57 -18.98 13.27
N PRO A 190 -9.41 -18.61 13.84
CA PRO A 190 -9.25 -17.33 14.52
C PRO A 190 -9.47 -16.16 13.55
N SER A 191 -9.49 -14.94 14.07
CA SER A 191 -9.64 -13.74 13.23
C SER A 191 -8.33 -13.04 12.94
N GLU A 192 -7.31 -13.25 13.75
CA GLU A 192 -5.98 -12.64 13.61
C GLU A 192 -5.20 -13.24 12.43
N THR A 193 -4.63 -12.36 11.61
CA THR A 193 -4.01 -12.75 10.35
C THR A 193 -2.91 -13.79 10.48
N HIS A 194 -2.02 -13.66 11.47
CA HIS A 194 -0.90 -14.59 11.68
C HIS A 194 -1.35 -15.98 12.08
N LEU A 195 -2.39 -16.10 12.94
CA LEU A 195 -2.94 -17.39 13.35
C LEU A 195 -3.65 -18.08 12.20
N ILE A 196 -4.42 -17.33 11.38
CA ILE A 196 -5.03 -17.87 10.15
C ILE A 196 -3.95 -18.48 9.25
N VAL A 197 -2.86 -17.74 9.00
CA VAL A 197 -1.79 -18.20 8.12
C VAL A 197 -1.11 -19.46 8.65
N ASP A 198 -0.75 -19.51 9.93
CA ASP A 198 -0.08 -20.66 10.53
C ASP A 198 -0.95 -21.93 10.45
N ILE A 199 -2.25 -21.80 10.73
CA ILE A 199 -3.20 -22.93 10.66
C ILE A 199 -3.36 -23.42 9.23
N LEU A 200 -3.61 -22.51 8.28
CA LEU A 200 -3.90 -22.88 6.88
C LEU A 200 -2.65 -23.37 6.14
N ALA A 201 -1.48 -22.76 6.41
CA ALA A 201 -0.24 -23.23 5.83
C ALA A 201 0.14 -24.62 6.32
N LYS A 202 -0.10 -24.93 7.59
CA LYS A 202 0.07 -26.30 8.13
C LYS A 202 -0.94 -27.27 7.53
N LYS A 203 -2.21 -26.86 7.39
CA LYS A 203 -3.28 -27.72 6.84
C LYS A 203 -3.00 -28.13 5.40
N TYR A 204 -2.69 -27.17 4.52
CA TYR A 204 -2.57 -27.41 3.08
C TYR A 204 -1.13 -27.66 2.60
N GLY A 205 -0.14 -27.16 3.34
CA GLY A 205 1.28 -27.33 3.02
C GLY A 205 1.93 -28.55 3.65
N GLU A 206 1.32 -29.08 4.71
CA GLU A 206 1.89 -30.23 5.46
C GLU A 206 3.37 -29.98 5.83
N ASP A 207 4.29 -30.75 5.28
CA ASP A 207 5.73 -30.61 5.50
C ASP A 207 6.42 -29.60 4.56
N ASN A 208 5.65 -28.97 3.64
CA ASN A 208 6.16 -28.00 2.66
C ASN A 208 5.48 -26.63 2.78
N PRO A 209 5.69 -25.87 3.88
CA PRO A 209 5.03 -24.58 4.09
C PRO A 209 5.40 -23.52 3.03
N GLN A 210 6.55 -23.67 2.37
CA GLN A 210 6.97 -22.76 1.28
C GLN A 210 6.10 -22.89 0.02
N SER A 211 5.32 -23.97 -0.14
CA SER A 211 4.38 -24.13 -1.26
C SER A 211 3.10 -23.34 -1.09
N ILE A 212 2.87 -22.73 0.06
CA ILE A 212 1.63 -22.06 0.44
C ILE A 212 1.82 -20.55 0.49
N SER A 213 0.88 -19.83 -0.10
CA SER A 213 0.68 -18.40 0.13
C SER A 213 -0.77 -18.14 0.48
N VAL A 214 -0.99 -17.36 1.54
CA VAL A 214 -2.31 -17.04 2.08
C VAL A 214 -2.57 -15.56 1.98
N VAL A 215 -3.74 -15.18 1.46
CA VAL A 215 -4.32 -13.84 1.60
C VAL A 215 -5.33 -13.89 2.72
N SER A 216 -5.21 -13.01 3.71
CA SER A 216 -6.14 -12.91 4.83
C SER A 216 -6.42 -11.46 5.19
N SER A 217 -7.50 -11.22 5.90
CA SER A 217 -7.83 -9.94 6.51
C SER A 217 -8.17 -10.14 7.97
N GLY A 218 -7.63 -9.27 8.83
CA GLY A 218 -7.77 -9.41 10.29
C GLY A 218 -9.09 -8.87 10.85
N PRO A 219 -9.27 -8.97 12.19
CA PRO A 219 -10.51 -8.55 12.85
C PRO A 219 -10.77 -7.04 12.75
N GLY A 220 -9.73 -6.21 12.64
CA GLY A 220 -9.88 -4.77 12.45
C GLY A 220 -10.62 -4.39 11.17
N ALA A 221 -10.57 -5.24 10.14
CA ALA A 221 -11.31 -5.02 8.89
C ALA A 221 -12.85 -5.13 9.06
N GLU A 222 -13.33 -5.75 10.13
CA GLU A 222 -14.76 -5.80 10.44
C GLU A 222 -15.27 -4.50 11.10
N HIS A 223 -14.38 -3.71 11.66
CA HIS A 223 -14.69 -2.54 12.48
C HIS A 223 -14.19 -1.23 11.89
N THR A 224 -13.46 -1.30 10.76
CA THR A 224 -12.86 -0.13 10.10
C THR A 224 -13.10 -0.14 8.59
N PHE A 225 -12.96 1.01 7.94
CA PHE A 225 -13.05 1.13 6.48
C PHE A 225 -11.68 1.10 5.78
N PHE A 226 -10.61 0.93 6.54
CA PHE A 226 -9.25 0.80 6.00
C PHE A 226 -8.57 -0.53 6.37
N GLY A 227 -9.37 -1.60 6.47
CA GLY A 227 -8.84 -2.95 6.58
C GLY A 227 -8.00 -3.34 5.37
N CYS A 228 -6.82 -3.90 5.59
CA CYS A 228 -5.92 -4.32 4.52
C CYS A 228 -5.97 -5.84 4.26
N LEU A 229 -5.41 -6.26 3.11
CA LEU A 229 -5.14 -7.66 2.82
C LEU A 229 -3.69 -7.99 3.17
N ASN A 230 -3.48 -9.00 3.99
CA ASN A 230 -2.18 -9.55 4.31
C ASN A 230 -1.87 -10.73 3.39
N PHE A 231 -0.70 -10.69 2.73
CA PHE A 231 -0.19 -11.71 1.83
C PHE A 231 1.01 -12.39 2.47
N SER A 232 0.93 -13.71 2.68
CA SER A 232 1.99 -14.45 3.33
C SER A 232 2.96 -15.11 2.35
N TRP A 233 4.19 -15.33 2.83
CA TRP A 233 5.14 -16.26 2.25
C TRP A 233 5.97 -16.90 3.35
N TYR A 234 6.50 -18.09 3.10
CA TYR A 234 7.37 -18.75 4.06
C TYR A 234 8.83 -18.36 3.82
N ASP A 235 9.46 -17.79 4.85
CA ASP A 235 10.89 -17.46 4.86
C ASP A 235 11.71 -18.68 5.30
N MET A 236 12.40 -19.30 4.34
CA MET A 236 13.21 -20.50 4.60
C MET A 236 14.38 -20.23 5.54
N GLY A 237 14.95 -19.02 5.50
CA GLY A 237 16.09 -18.64 6.35
C GLY A 237 15.66 -18.49 7.82
N ARG A 238 14.48 -17.95 8.05
CA ARG A 238 13.92 -17.72 9.38
C ARG A 238 13.00 -18.84 9.86
N LYS A 239 12.60 -19.75 8.96
CA LYS A 239 11.63 -20.82 9.21
C LYS A 239 10.31 -20.30 9.78
N ALA A 240 9.81 -19.20 9.22
CA ALA A 240 8.63 -18.49 9.68
C ALA A 240 7.85 -17.88 8.52
N HIS A 241 6.55 -17.70 8.71
CA HIS A 241 5.74 -16.92 7.79
C HIS A 241 6.05 -15.42 7.91
N ARG A 242 6.13 -14.77 6.77
CA ARG A 242 6.32 -13.33 6.61
C ARG A 242 5.12 -12.75 5.88
N TYR A 243 4.95 -11.45 6.01
CA TYR A 243 3.79 -10.74 5.47
C TYR A 243 4.17 -9.50 4.67
N LYS A 244 3.41 -9.23 3.62
CA LYS A 244 3.31 -7.94 2.95
C LYS A 244 1.84 -7.61 2.74
N GLN A 245 1.52 -6.33 2.73
CA GLN A 245 0.15 -5.86 2.72
C GLN A 245 -0.22 -5.20 1.38
N ALA A 246 -1.42 -5.56 0.83
CA ALA A 246 -2.16 -4.67 -0.03
C ALA A 246 -2.87 -3.68 0.90
N GLY A 247 -2.12 -2.65 1.32
CA GLY A 247 -2.39 -1.90 2.53
C GLY A 247 -3.55 -0.92 2.39
N ARG A 248 -3.68 -0.26 1.26
CA ARG A 248 -4.53 0.93 1.16
C ARG A 248 -5.85 0.70 0.44
N GLY A 249 -6.87 1.52 0.80
CA GLY A 249 -8.17 1.55 0.16
C GLY A 249 -9.22 0.60 0.75
N GLY A 250 -8.94 -0.09 1.85
CA GLY A 250 -9.94 -0.87 2.59
C GLY A 250 -10.39 -2.17 1.90
N ILE A 251 -9.58 -2.74 1.00
CA ILE A 251 -9.96 -3.97 0.27
C ILE A 251 -10.12 -5.16 1.21
N GLY A 252 -9.39 -5.18 2.33
CA GLY A 252 -9.56 -6.17 3.39
C GLY A 252 -10.95 -6.13 4.04
N THR A 253 -11.49 -4.93 4.24
CA THR A 253 -12.86 -4.72 4.71
C THR A 253 -13.87 -5.30 3.72
N VAL A 254 -13.67 -5.11 2.40
CA VAL A 254 -14.52 -5.73 1.36
C VAL A 254 -14.46 -7.25 1.42
N LEU A 255 -13.27 -7.83 1.58
CA LEU A 255 -13.12 -9.29 1.66
C LEU A 255 -13.83 -9.88 2.89
N ARG A 256 -13.72 -9.18 4.05
CA ARG A 256 -14.41 -9.60 5.28
C ARG A 256 -15.93 -9.45 5.20
N ASP A 257 -16.45 -8.41 4.56
CA ASP A 257 -17.88 -8.22 4.31
C ASP A 257 -18.45 -9.39 3.47
N LYS A 258 -17.66 -9.89 2.50
CA LYS A 258 -17.99 -11.10 1.73
C LYS A 258 -17.90 -12.39 2.53
N LYS A 259 -17.51 -12.32 3.79
CA LYS A 259 -17.28 -13.44 4.73
C LYS A 259 -16.17 -14.40 4.27
N VAL A 260 -15.17 -13.89 3.57
CA VAL A 260 -13.95 -14.63 3.25
C VAL A 260 -12.89 -14.37 4.31
N LYS A 261 -12.54 -15.37 5.09
CA LYS A 261 -11.44 -15.31 6.07
C LYS A 261 -10.08 -15.37 5.42
N ALA A 262 -9.96 -16.24 4.41
CA ALA A 262 -8.69 -16.39 3.70
C ALA A 262 -8.87 -16.94 2.30
N ILE A 263 -7.88 -16.64 1.44
CA ILE A 263 -7.68 -17.27 0.14
C ILE A 263 -6.30 -17.91 0.17
N VAL A 264 -6.24 -19.20 -0.11
CA VAL A 264 -5.00 -20.00 -0.06
C VAL A 264 -4.68 -20.48 -1.46
N VAL A 265 -3.43 -20.27 -1.88
CA VAL A 265 -2.90 -20.87 -3.12
C VAL A 265 -1.76 -21.80 -2.77
N LYS A 266 -1.80 -23.01 -3.30
CA LYS A 266 -0.73 -24.01 -3.23
C LYS A 266 -0.05 -24.17 -4.59
N TYR A 267 1.28 -24.11 -4.58
CA TYR A 267 2.14 -24.44 -5.71
C TYR A 267 3.47 -24.99 -5.20
N SER A 268 3.70 -26.28 -5.46
CA SER A 268 4.90 -27.00 -5.02
C SER A 268 5.98 -27.10 -6.11
N GLY A 269 5.68 -26.61 -7.32
CA GLY A 269 6.59 -26.67 -8.46
C GLY A 269 7.84 -25.80 -8.25
N LYS A 270 8.93 -26.18 -8.87
CA LYS A 270 10.17 -25.40 -8.84
C LYS A 270 10.04 -24.14 -9.70
N ILE A 271 10.32 -22.98 -9.10
CA ILE A 271 10.35 -21.71 -9.82
C ILE A 271 11.70 -21.56 -10.52
N THR A 272 11.67 -21.55 -11.85
CA THR A 272 12.84 -21.37 -12.71
C THR A 272 12.59 -20.20 -13.66
N VAL A 273 13.61 -19.81 -14.43
CA VAL A 273 13.46 -18.78 -15.47
C VAL A 273 12.41 -19.14 -16.52
N GLU A 274 12.17 -20.44 -16.74
CA GLU A 274 11.23 -20.96 -17.73
C GLU A 274 9.80 -21.09 -17.20
N THR A 275 9.58 -21.03 -15.87
CA THR A 275 8.28 -21.28 -15.25
C THR A 275 7.21 -20.29 -15.75
N ASN A 276 7.59 -19.05 -16.06
CA ASN A 276 6.68 -18.03 -16.62
C ASN A 276 6.50 -18.14 -18.15
N GLY A 277 7.01 -19.19 -18.80
CA GLY A 277 6.88 -19.45 -20.24
C GLY A 277 7.42 -18.34 -21.13
N PRO A 278 8.64 -17.80 -20.90
CA PRO A 278 9.14 -16.66 -21.64
C PRO A 278 9.40 -17.01 -23.11
N ALA A 279 9.23 -16.02 -24.00
CA ALA A 279 9.48 -16.15 -25.43
C ALA A 279 11.00 -16.20 -25.75
N ASP A 280 11.83 -15.54 -24.93
CA ASP A 280 13.29 -15.46 -25.12
C ASP A 280 13.99 -15.52 -23.75
N VAL A 281 14.43 -16.73 -23.38
CA VAL A 281 15.07 -17.03 -22.09
C VAL A 281 16.44 -16.33 -21.96
N GLU A 282 17.22 -16.24 -23.05
CA GLU A 282 18.56 -15.67 -22.98
C GLU A 282 18.51 -14.15 -22.82
N THR A 283 17.66 -13.46 -23.57
CA THR A 283 17.41 -12.03 -23.36
C THR A 283 16.88 -11.77 -21.94
N LEU A 284 15.99 -12.62 -21.44
CA LEU A 284 15.46 -12.51 -20.08
C LEU A 284 16.55 -12.60 -19.01
N LYS A 285 17.41 -13.59 -19.09
CA LYS A 285 18.56 -13.75 -18.18
C LYS A 285 19.50 -12.55 -18.24
N GLN A 286 19.81 -12.08 -19.45
CA GLN A 286 20.71 -10.94 -19.64
C GLN A 286 20.15 -9.67 -18.99
N VAL A 287 18.92 -9.31 -19.31
CA VAL A 287 18.28 -8.09 -18.78
C VAL A 287 18.16 -8.14 -17.25
N GLY A 288 17.73 -9.28 -16.71
CA GLY A 288 17.59 -9.45 -15.27
C GLY A 288 18.91 -9.42 -14.51
N SER A 289 19.94 -10.14 -15.00
CA SER A 289 21.26 -10.16 -14.36
C SER A 289 21.95 -8.79 -14.41
N THR A 290 21.88 -8.10 -15.55
CA THR A 290 22.44 -6.74 -15.69
C THR A 290 21.82 -5.79 -14.69
N TYR A 291 20.49 -5.82 -14.54
CA TYR A 291 19.80 -4.94 -13.61
C TYR A 291 20.11 -5.29 -12.14
N ASN A 292 20.16 -6.56 -11.79
CA ASN A 292 20.56 -7.00 -10.45
C ASN A 292 21.99 -6.57 -10.09
N LEU A 293 22.94 -6.62 -11.05
CA LEU A 293 24.31 -6.15 -10.84
C LEU A 293 24.34 -4.63 -10.64
N GLU A 294 23.58 -3.87 -11.41
CA GLU A 294 23.47 -2.42 -11.27
C GLU A 294 22.93 -2.04 -9.88
N ILE A 295 21.83 -2.67 -9.42
CA ILE A 295 21.28 -2.45 -8.07
C ILE A 295 22.35 -2.71 -7.00
N ARG A 296 23.05 -3.84 -7.06
CA ARG A 296 24.10 -4.17 -6.08
C ARG A 296 25.27 -3.19 -6.08
N LYS A 297 25.58 -2.57 -7.21
CA LYS A 297 26.63 -1.55 -7.35
C LYS A 297 26.22 -0.21 -6.77
N LEU A 298 24.95 0.19 -7.00
CA LEU A 298 24.47 1.55 -6.73
C LEU A 298 23.80 1.70 -5.36
N ASP A 299 22.98 0.74 -4.92
CA ASP A 299 22.26 0.84 -3.64
C ASP A 299 23.17 1.14 -2.43
N PRO A 300 24.35 0.51 -2.25
CA PRO A 300 25.24 0.83 -1.13
C PRO A 300 25.81 2.25 -1.15
N LYS A 301 25.78 2.92 -2.31
CA LYS A 301 26.28 4.30 -2.49
C LYS A 301 25.17 5.34 -2.42
N GLN A 302 23.92 4.91 -2.41
CA GLN A 302 22.74 5.77 -2.43
C GLN A 302 21.95 5.60 -1.14
N ASN A 303 20.94 4.75 -1.14
CA ASN A 303 19.95 4.65 -0.07
C ASN A 303 20.22 3.53 0.93
N GLU A 304 21.08 2.56 0.60
CA GLU A 304 21.34 1.35 1.37
C GLU A 304 20.05 0.57 1.70
N MET A 305 19.13 0.52 0.71
CA MET A 305 17.82 -0.14 0.86
C MET A 305 17.94 -1.60 1.29
N SER A 306 19.00 -2.29 0.86
CA SER A 306 19.31 -3.66 1.28
C SER A 306 19.72 -3.78 2.76
N VAL A 307 19.99 -2.68 3.46
CA VAL A 307 20.40 -2.65 4.88
C VAL A 307 19.35 -2.05 5.77
N VAL A 308 18.73 -0.95 5.34
CA VAL A 308 17.81 -0.16 6.19
C VAL A 308 16.39 -0.04 5.60
N GLY A 309 16.14 -0.61 4.40
CA GLY A 309 14.84 -0.44 3.74
C GLY A 309 14.49 1.03 3.51
N THR A 310 13.22 1.36 3.59
CA THR A 310 12.74 2.74 3.41
C THR A 310 12.96 3.65 4.62
N THR A 311 13.51 3.13 5.75
CA THR A 311 13.72 3.94 6.96
C THR A 311 14.71 5.09 6.77
N HIS A 312 15.56 5.02 5.73
CA HIS A 312 16.49 6.12 5.37
C HIS A 312 15.75 7.43 5.09
N LEU A 313 14.49 7.35 4.64
CA LEU A 313 13.68 8.52 4.32
C LEU A 313 13.36 9.38 5.55
N VAL A 314 13.29 8.83 6.77
CA VAL A 314 13.01 9.62 7.98
C VAL A 314 14.02 10.74 8.14
N THR A 315 15.31 10.43 8.04
CA THR A 315 16.38 11.43 8.16
C THR A 315 16.31 12.48 7.06
N ILE A 316 16.18 12.04 5.81
CA ILE A 316 16.14 12.93 4.65
C ILE A 316 14.91 13.84 4.70
N MET A 317 13.73 13.30 4.98
CA MET A 317 12.51 14.10 5.05
C MET A 317 12.58 15.12 6.21
N ASN A 318 13.17 14.76 7.34
CA ASN A 318 13.37 15.68 8.45
C ASN A 318 14.36 16.82 8.10
N GLU A 319 15.44 16.53 7.40
CA GLU A 319 16.42 17.52 6.95
C GLU A 319 15.87 18.54 5.97
N PHE A 320 14.93 18.11 5.11
CA PHE A 320 14.30 18.95 4.09
C PHE A 320 12.96 19.56 4.54
N ASP A 321 12.58 19.45 5.82
CA ASP A 321 11.32 19.97 6.37
C ASP A 321 10.07 19.34 5.71
N LEU A 322 10.13 18.03 5.45
CA LEU A 322 9.11 17.25 4.74
C LEU A 322 8.56 16.06 5.56
N LEU A 323 9.12 15.78 6.74
CA LEU A 323 8.63 14.74 7.66
C LEU A 323 7.36 15.24 8.36
N PRO A 324 6.22 14.54 8.29
CA PRO A 324 5.02 14.98 9.00
C PRO A 324 5.20 14.88 10.51
N VAL A 325 4.85 15.97 11.18
CA VAL A 325 4.85 16.11 12.64
C VAL A 325 3.55 16.76 13.05
N ASP A 326 2.87 16.21 14.06
CA ASP A 326 1.66 16.72 14.67
C ASP A 326 0.56 17.03 13.62
N ASN A 327 0.05 15.99 12.97
CA ASN A 327 -0.94 16.09 11.90
C ASN A 327 -0.49 17.02 10.75
N PHE A 328 0.75 16.85 10.25
CA PHE A 328 1.35 17.64 9.15
C PHE A 328 1.49 19.15 9.44
N ARG A 329 1.37 19.60 10.68
CA ARG A 329 1.63 21.01 11.05
C ARG A 329 3.06 21.41 10.68
N PHE A 330 4.02 20.58 11.09
CA PHE A 330 5.45 20.82 10.88
C PHE A 330 6.06 19.76 9.97
N GLY A 331 7.21 20.06 9.40
CA GLY A 331 7.94 19.18 8.49
C GLY A 331 9.22 18.60 9.08
N SER A 332 9.58 19.00 10.31
CA SER A 332 10.78 18.55 11.01
C SER A 332 10.65 18.62 12.52
N ASN A 333 11.42 17.79 13.20
CA ASN A 333 11.54 17.79 14.67
C ASN A 333 12.95 17.31 15.06
N LYS A 334 13.53 17.93 16.10
CA LYS A 334 14.84 17.55 16.64
C LYS A 334 14.92 16.12 17.18
N GLU A 335 13.78 15.55 17.61
CA GLU A 335 13.69 14.19 18.13
C GLU A 335 13.56 13.13 17.02
N ALA A 336 13.40 13.53 15.76
CA ALA A 336 13.25 12.62 14.62
C ALA A 336 14.43 11.64 14.47
N GLN A 337 15.62 12.00 14.96
CA GLN A 337 16.78 11.11 14.99
C GLN A 337 16.53 9.78 15.74
N SER A 338 15.62 9.77 16.74
CA SER A 338 15.22 8.56 17.48
C SER A 338 14.38 7.58 16.64
N LEU A 339 13.86 8.07 15.51
CA LEU A 339 13.16 7.30 14.48
C LEU A 339 13.99 7.14 13.21
N GLY A 340 15.23 7.59 13.19
CA GLY A 340 16.08 7.62 12.01
C GLY A 340 16.67 6.26 11.65
N ARG A 341 17.24 6.20 10.42
CA ARG A 341 17.82 4.98 9.83
C ARG A 341 18.81 4.25 10.75
N GLU A 342 19.63 4.96 11.55
CA GLU A 342 20.65 4.35 12.40
C GLU A 342 20.04 3.57 13.58
N VAL A 343 18.85 3.95 14.05
CA VAL A 343 18.10 3.22 15.06
C VAL A 343 17.64 1.87 14.49
N TYR A 344 17.02 1.87 13.31
CA TYR A 344 16.54 0.65 12.67
C TYR A 344 17.66 -0.24 12.13
N ARG A 345 18.79 0.34 11.65
CA ARG A 345 20.01 -0.42 11.32
C ARG A 345 20.48 -1.35 12.46
N LYS A 346 20.31 -0.91 13.70
CA LYS A 346 20.68 -1.70 14.90
C LYS A 346 19.62 -2.70 15.31
N LYS A 347 18.34 -2.42 15.00
CA LYS A 347 17.19 -3.24 15.41
C LYS A 347 16.84 -4.32 14.39
N PHE A 348 17.06 -4.06 13.12
CA PHE A 348 16.74 -5.02 12.06
C PHE A 348 17.59 -6.29 12.15
N ASP A 349 16.92 -7.41 11.93
CA ASP A 349 17.55 -8.71 11.76
C ASP A 349 18.47 -8.67 10.54
N LYS A 350 19.71 -9.09 10.72
CA LYS A 350 20.74 -8.97 9.69
C LYS A 350 20.56 -10.01 8.59
N GLY A 351 21.01 -9.65 7.41
CA GLY A 351 21.04 -10.53 6.24
C GLY A 351 20.31 -9.96 5.04
N PHE A 352 20.41 -10.68 3.93
CA PHE A 352 19.72 -10.35 2.70
C PHE A 352 18.23 -10.70 2.85
N ASP A 353 17.35 -9.74 2.63
CA ASP A 353 15.93 -9.87 2.90
C ASP A 353 15.05 -9.33 1.77
N GLY A 354 14.41 -10.22 1.02
CA GLY A 354 13.56 -9.88 -0.11
C GLY A 354 12.17 -10.51 -0.01
N CYS A 355 11.15 -9.79 -0.47
CA CYS A 355 9.80 -10.33 -0.61
C CYS A 355 9.60 -11.20 -1.85
N TRP A 356 10.60 -11.30 -2.71
CA TRP A 356 10.60 -12.12 -3.92
C TRP A 356 12.01 -12.62 -4.25
N VAL A 357 12.11 -13.86 -4.74
CA VAL A 357 13.38 -14.45 -5.20
C VAL A 357 13.96 -13.65 -6.36
N GLY A 358 15.27 -13.48 -6.37
CA GLY A 358 16.00 -12.78 -7.44
C GLY A 358 15.93 -11.25 -7.39
N CYS A 359 15.36 -10.64 -6.34
CA CYS A 359 15.39 -9.20 -6.16
C CYS A 359 16.57 -8.76 -5.30
N SER A 360 17.63 -8.21 -5.92
CA SER A 360 18.82 -7.77 -5.20
C SER A 360 18.68 -6.45 -4.44
N LEU A 361 17.56 -5.73 -4.60
CA LEU A 361 17.26 -4.58 -3.75
C LEU A 361 17.00 -4.98 -2.28
N ALA A 362 16.43 -6.18 -2.06
CA ALA A 362 16.31 -6.82 -0.74
C ALA A 362 15.83 -5.89 0.39
N CYS A 363 14.87 -5.03 0.10
CA CYS A 363 14.43 -3.94 0.98
C CYS A 363 13.44 -4.37 2.08
N ALA A 364 13.08 -5.64 2.15
CA ALA A 364 12.20 -6.14 3.21
C ALA A 364 13.01 -6.41 4.49
N HIS A 365 12.61 -5.82 5.59
CA HIS A 365 13.28 -5.99 6.87
C HIS A 365 12.31 -6.39 7.97
N GLY A 366 12.83 -6.73 9.14
CA GLY A 366 12.04 -7.01 10.31
C GLY A 366 12.87 -7.06 11.57
N VAL A 367 12.21 -7.05 12.70
CA VAL A 367 12.82 -7.09 14.04
C VAL A 367 12.54 -8.46 14.67
N ARG A 368 13.61 -9.16 15.05
CA ARG A 368 13.55 -10.47 15.69
C ARG A 368 13.41 -10.33 17.21
N ASP A 369 12.70 -11.27 17.81
CA ASP A 369 12.56 -11.42 19.27
C ASP A 369 12.07 -10.14 19.98
N PHE A 370 11.25 -9.35 19.31
CA PHE A 370 10.63 -8.17 19.89
C PHE A 370 9.62 -8.56 20.96
N GLU A 371 9.79 -8.07 22.19
CA GLU A 371 8.88 -8.35 23.29
C GLU A 371 7.72 -7.34 23.31
N LEU A 372 6.51 -7.82 23.10
CA LEU A 372 5.29 -7.01 23.11
C LEU A 372 4.94 -6.53 24.52
N LYS A 373 4.61 -5.24 24.65
CA LYS A 373 4.34 -4.59 25.94
C LYS A 373 2.86 -4.39 26.25
N THR A 374 2.00 -4.51 25.21
CA THR A 374 0.56 -4.25 25.33
C THR A 374 -0.26 -5.37 24.67
N GLY A 375 -1.58 -5.25 24.69
CA GLY A 375 -2.52 -6.09 23.95
C GLY A 375 -2.58 -7.55 24.38
N PRO A 376 -3.23 -8.40 23.58
CA PRO A 376 -3.47 -9.80 23.94
C PRO A 376 -2.20 -10.66 23.94
N TYR A 377 -1.12 -10.21 23.30
CA TYR A 377 0.14 -10.94 23.21
C TYR A 377 1.24 -10.35 24.09
N LYS A 378 0.90 -9.51 25.06
CA LYS A 378 1.87 -8.89 25.99
C LYS A 378 2.82 -9.92 26.60
N GLY A 379 4.12 -9.62 26.57
CA GLY A 379 5.21 -10.47 27.08
C GLY A 379 5.68 -11.56 26.11
N GLN A 380 5.01 -11.72 24.96
CA GLN A 380 5.49 -12.65 23.93
C GLN A 380 6.60 -12.01 23.11
N LYS A 381 7.57 -12.81 22.70
CA LYS A 381 8.62 -12.44 21.75
C LYS A 381 8.20 -12.86 20.36
N VAL A 382 8.14 -11.88 19.45
CA VAL A 382 7.63 -12.05 18.09
C VAL A 382 8.64 -11.58 17.05
N PHE A 383 8.45 -12.00 15.81
CA PHE A 383 9.10 -11.37 14.66
C PHE A 383 8.14 -10.32 14.08
N VAL A 384 8.60 -9.09 13.97
CA VAL A 384 7.83 -7.97 13.40
C VAL A 384 8.35 -7.67 11.99
N ASN A 385 7.50 -7.71 10.97
CA ASN A 385 7.86 -7.27 9.61
C ASN A 385 7.88 -5.75 9.54
N GLY A 386 8.92 -5.17 8.94
CA GLY A 386 9.08 -3.72 8.93
C GLY A 386 9.67 -3.19 10.24
N PRO A 387 9.36 -1.92 10.62
CA PRO A 387 8.47 -0.99 9.92
C PRO A 387 9.09 -0.36 8.66
N GLU A 388 8.23 0.12 7.76
CA GLU A 388 8.61 0.96 6.62
C GLU A 388 8.48 2.45 6.98
N TYR A 389 9.07 3.35 6.17
CA TYR A 389 9.01 4.80 6.37
C TYR A 389 7.59 5.33 6.65
N GLU A 390 6.63 4.94 5.82
CA GLU A 390 5.24 5.38 5.95
C GLU A 390 4.65 5.04 7.33
N THR A 391 4.93 3.85 7.84
CA THR A 391 4.51 3.46 9.20
C THR A 391 5.22 4.30 10.26
N ILE A 392 6.55 4.46 10.13
CA ILE A 392 7.35 5.22 11.11
C ILE A 392 6.88 6.67 11.22
N ALA A 393 6.68 7.32 10.07
CA ALA A 393 6.23 8.69 10.03
C ALA A 393 4.76 8.83 10.49
N GLY A 394 3.86 7.97 10.02
CA GLY A 394 2.43 8.05 10.32
C GLY A 394 2.10 7.85 11.78
N VAL A 395 2.46 6.69 12.33
CA VAL A 395 2.14 6.40 13.74
C VAL A 395 3.14 7.02 14.72
N GLY A 396 4.35 7.40 14.24
CA GLY A 396 5.38 8.05 15.03
C GLY A 396 5.28 9.57 14.97
N SER A 397 6.12 10.22 14.16
CA SER A 397 6.26 11.68 14.17
C SER A 397 4.97 12.45 13.90
N ASN A 398 4.08 11.95 13.01
CA ASN A 398 2.79 12.57 12.72
C ASN A 398 1.83 12.56 13.92
N CYS A 399 1.99 11.59 14.84
CA CYS A 399 1.33 11.53 16.15
C CYS A 399 2.13 12.20 17.29
N GLY A 400 3.25 12.87 16.99
CA GLY A 400 4.15 13.47 18.00
C GLY A 400 4.92 12.44 18.85
N ILE A 401 5.02 11.19 18.38
CA ILE A 401 5.63 10.08 19.14
C ILE A 401 6.99 9.72 18.51
N PHE A 402 8.05 9.87 19.28
CA PHE A 402 9.43 9.63 18.83
C PHE A 402 10.07 8.43 19.55
N ASP A 403 9.36 7.29 19.54
CA ASP A 403 9.76 6.02 20.19
C ASP A 403 9.73 4.87 19.17
N ALA A 404 10.90 4.36 18.80
CA ALA A 404 11.00 3.30 17.79
C ALA A 404 10.41 1.96 18.28
N ASP A 405 10.45 1.65 19.59
CA ASP A 405 9.84 0.43 20.12
C ASP A 405 8.31 0.49 20.04
N TYR A 406 7.74 1.64 20.34
CA TYR A 406 6.32 1.89 20.14
C TYR A 406 5.91 1.69 18.65
N VAL A 407 6.68 2.24 17.72
CA VAL A 407 6.39 2.10 16.27
C VAL A 407 6.44 0.63 15.84
N ILE A 408 7.41 -0.15 16.34
CA ILE A 408 7.52 -1.58 16.04
C ILE A 408 6.31 -2.35 16.59
N GLU A 409 5.88 -2.07 17.81
CA GLU A 409 4.72 -2.71 18.43
C GLU A 409 3.42 -2.33 17.71
N MET A 410 3.25 -1.05 17.36
CA MET A 410 2.11 -0.54 16.58
C MET A 410 2.02 -1.25 15.22
N ASN A 411 3.16 -1.37 14.52
CA ASN A 411 3.22 -2.08 13.25
C ASN A 411 2.80 -3.55 13.38
N TYR A 412 3.26 -4.25 14.43
CA TYR A 412 2.86 -5.63 14.69
C TYR A 412 1.35 -5.77 14.84
N TYR A 413 0.72 -4.91 15.66
CA TYR A 413 -0.71 -5.00 15.88
C TYR A 413 -1.54 -4.57 14.66
N CYS A 414 -1.05 -3.62 13.86
CA CYS A 414 -1.68 -3.31 12.57
C CYS A 414 -1.66 -4.54 11.63
N ASP A 415 -0.55 -5.27 11.56
CA ASP A 415 -0.45 -6.51 10.77
C ASP A 415 -1.41 -7.59 11.30
N VAL A 416 -1.43 -7.81 12.61
CA VAL A 416 -2.28 -8.81 13.27
C VAL A 416 -3.77 -8.52 13.07
N TYR A 417 -4.16 -7.25 13.20
CA TYR A 417 -5.56 -6.83 13.06
C TYR A 417 -5.95 -6.55 11.60
N GLY A 418 -4.99 -6.55 10.67
CA GLY A 418 -5.25 -6.29 9.26
C GLY A 418 -5.61 -4.83 8.97
N LEU A 419 -4.85 -3.86 9.49
CA LEU A 419 -5.08 -2.43 9.38
C LEU A 419 -4.00 -1.73 8.55
N ASP A 420 -4.41 -0.76 7.72
CA ASP A 420 -3.51 0.15 7.00
C ASP A 420 -2.80 1.10 7.97
N THR A 421 -1.49 0.96 8.14
CA THR A 421 -0.70 1.78 9.07
C THR A 421 -0.70 3.26 8.74
N ILE A 422 -0.82 3.63 7.44
CA ILE A 422 -0.90 5.02 6.99
C ILE A 422 -2.22 5.63 7.45
N SER A 423 -3.34 4.98 7.15
CA SER A 423 -4.66 5.47 7.59
C SER A 423 -4.79 5.48 9.12
N VAL A 424 -4.24 4.47 9.82
CA VAL A 424 -4.18 4.46 11.29
C VAL A 424 -3.42 5.68 11.80
N GLY A 425 -2.23 5.96 11.28
CA GLY A 425 -1.39 7.08 11.72
C GLY A 425 -2.05 8.42 11.46
N THR A 426 -2.41 8.70 10.21
CA THR A 426 -2.98 9.99 9.80
C THR A 426 -4.33 10.25 10.46
N ALA A 427 -5.22 9.24 10.57
CA ALA A 427 -6.52 9.40 11.24
C ALA A 427 -6.38 9.59 12.76
N THR A 428 -5.43 8.90 13.39
CA THR A 428 -5.12 9.10 14.82
C THR A 428 -4.55 10.49 15.07
N ALA A 429 -3.62 10.97 14.23
CA ALA A 429 -3.06 12.31 14.33
C ALA A 429 -4.12 13.40 14.17
N PHE A 430 -5.07 13.23 13.25
CA PHE A 430 -6.23 14.11 13.10
C PHE A 430 -7.11 14.12 14.35
N ALA A 431 -7.39 12.95 14.95
CA ALA A 431 -8.15 12.87 16.21
C ALA A 431 -7.39 13.52 17.38
N MET A 432 -6.06 13.38 17.44
CA MET A 432 -5.22 14.05 18.44
C MET A 432 -5.31 15.57 18.33
N GLU A 433 -5.28 16.12 17.12
CA GLU A 433 -5.44 17.55 16.92
C GLU A 433 -6.85 18.04 17.32
N CYS A 434 -7.90 17.30 16.95
CA CYS A 434 -9.26 17.61 17.39
C CYS A 434 -9.41 17.57 18.93
N TYR A 435 -8.64 16.69 19.59
CA TYR A 435 -8.59 16.63 21.06
C TYR A 435 -7.89 17.87 21.64
N GLU A 436 -6.76 18.29 21.09
CA GLU A 436 -6.08 19.53 21.53
C GLU A 436 -6.91 20.79 21.29
N LEU A 437 -7.67 20.83 20.21
CA LEU A 437 -8.61 21.92 19.93
C LEU A 437 -9.85 21.92 20.86
N GLY A 438 -9.99 20.92 21.73
CA GLY A 438 -11.10 20.79 22.66
C GLY A 438 -12.43 20.39 22.00
N LEU A 439 -12.39 19.92 20.75
CA LEU A 439 -13.58 19.44 20.02
C LEU A 439 -14.03 18.06 20.53
N ILE A 440 -13.10 17.25 20.98
CA ILE A 440 -13.33 15.98 21.66
C ILE A 440 -12.53 15.96 22.98
N ASP A 441 -12.98 15.18 23.94
CA ASP A 441 -12.41 15.08 25.29
C ASP A 441 -12.33 13.63 25.77
N LYS A 442 -11.86 13.41 26.99
CA LYS A 442 -11.80 12.06 27.60
C LYS A 442 -13.15 11.34 27.62
N LYS A 443 -14.26 12.06 27.72
CA LYS A 443 -15.59 11.45 27.73
C LYS A 443 -15.97 10.94 26.34
N SER A 444 -15.75 11.74 25.31
CA SER A 444 -16.03 11.38 23.92
C SER A 444 -15.09 10.31 23.38
N THR A 445 -13.85 10.22 23.89
CA THR A 445 -12.83 9.24 23.50
C THR A 445 -12.82 7.96 24.35
N ALA A 446 -13.92 7.68 25.08
CA ALA A 446 -14.03 6.51 25.96
C ALA A 446 -12.89 6.43 27.03
N GLY A 447 -12.47 7.57 27.56
CA GLY A 447 -11.48 7.70 28.63
C GLY A 447 -10.05 7.94 28.15
N LEU A 448 -9.77 7.92 26.84
CA LEU A 448 -8.44 8.13 26.30
C LEU A 448 -8.02 9.60 26.35
N ASP A 449 -6.76 9.84 26.71
CA ASP A 449 -6.11 11.15 26.66
C ASP A 449 -5.35 11.27 25.32
N LEU A 450 -6.05 11.68 24.26
CA LEU A 450 -5.54 11.67 22.89
C LEU A 450 -4.68 12.87 22.53
N ARG A 451 -3.84 13.36 23.44
CA ARG A 451 -2.86 14.41 23.13
C ARG A 451 -1.71 13.86 22.28
N PHE A 452 -1.13 14.71 21.44
CA PHE A 452 0.09 14.35 20.73
C PHE A 452 1.18 13.84 21.70
N GLY A 453 1.94 12.83 21.29
CA GLY A 453 2.97 12.19 22.11
C GLY A 453 2.47 11.10 23.06
N ASN A 454 1.15 10.94 23.24
CA ASN A 454 0.61 9.89 24.13
C ASN A 454 0.54 8.55 23.41
N LYS A 455 1.64 7.79 23.48
CA LYS A 455 1.79 6.49 22.82
C LYS A 455 0.85 5.40 23.38
N GLU A 456 0.52 5.46 24.67
CA GLU A 456 -0.38 4.51 25.32
C GLU A 456 -1.79 4.67 24.76
N ALA A 457 -2.27 5.89 24.60
CA ALA A 457 -3.59 6.18 24.00
C ALA A 457 -3.63 5.78 22.52
N ALA A 458 -2.55 6.03 21.76
CA ALA A 458 -2.47 5.65 20.34
C ALA A 458 -2.47 4.12 20.14
N LEU A 459 -1.75 3.36 20.98
CA LEU A 459 -1.79 1.89 20.96
C LEU A 459 -3.18 1.35 21.31
N GLU A 460 -3.82 1.93 22.32
CA GLU A 460 -5.17 1.51 22.73
C GLU A 460 -6.22 1.76 21.63
N ILE A 461 -6.10 2.84 20.83
CA ILE A 461 -6.94 3.07 19.65
C ILE A 461 -6.88 1.88 18.69
N VAL A 462 -5.68 1.35 18.40
CA VAL A 462 -5.50 0.21 17.49
C VAL A 462 -6.07 -1.07 18.11
N HIS A 463 -5.89 -1.28 19.41
CA HIS A 463 -6.52 -2.40 20.10
C HIS A 463 -8.04 -2.31 20.08
N GLN A 464 -8.60 -1.11 20.25
CA GLN A 464 -10.05 -0.88 20.13
C GLN A 464 -10.57 -1.10 18.71
N MET A 465 -9.80 -0.73 17.67
CA MET A 465 -10.14 -1.09 16.28
C MET A 465 -10.20 -2.61 16.08
N GLY A 466 -9.23 -3.34 16.64
CA GLY A 466 -9.20 -4.81 16.56
C GLY A 466 -10.38 -5.48 17.27
N ARG A 467 -10.84 -4.91 18.41
CA ARG A 467 -11.95 -5.44 19.20
C ARG A 467 -13.34 -4.87 18.80
N GLY A 468 -13.38 -3.80 18.00
CA GLY A 468 -14.63 -3.10 17.67
C GLY A 468 -15.24 -2.31 18.84
N GLU A 469 -14.43 -1.77 19.74
CA GLU A 469 -14.84 -1.14 21.00
C GLU A 469 -14.36 0.31 21.11
N GLY A 470 -14.93 1.06 22.03
CA GLY A 470 -14.48 2.39 22.43
C GLY A 470 -14.51 3.41 21.32
N PHE A 471 -13.44 4.19 21.19
CA PHE A 471 -13.28 5.24 20.18
C PHE A 471 -12.57 4.73 18.90
N GLY A 472 -11.94 3.55 18.95
CA GLY A 472 -11.24 2.93 17.81
C GLY A 472 -12.10 2.83 16.55
N PRO A 473 -13.36 2.32 16.59
CA PRO A 473 -14.24 2.28 15.44
C PRO A 473 -14.62 3.66 14.86
N VAL A 474 -14.58 4.73 15.64
CA VAL A 474 -14.82 6.11 15.15
C VAL A 474 -13.64 6.54 14.29
N VAL A 475 -12.39 6.36 14.77
CA VAL A 475 -11.17 6.61 14.00
C VAL A 475 -11.10 5.69 12.79
N GLY A 476 -11.51 4.43 12.95
CA GLY A 476 -11.56 3.40 11.91
C GLY A 476 -12.47 3.71 10.72
N GLN A 477 -13.34 4.72 10.82
CA GLN A 477 -14.16 5.18 9.69
C GLN A 477 -13.40 6.05 8.68
N GLY A 478 -12.19 6.50 9.04
CA GLY A 478 -11.40 7.40 8.22
C GLY A 478 -11.81 8.88 8.35
N ILE A 479 -10.89 9.76 8.00
CA ILE A 479 -11.01 11.21 8.26
C ILE A 479 -12.24 11.82 7.60
N ARG A 480 -12.59 11.45 6.37
CA ARG A 480 -13.78 12.00 5.69
C ARG A 480 -15.07 11.81 6.48
N ARG A 481 -15.23 10.66 7.13
CA ARG A 481 -16.42 10.39 7.97
C ARG A 481 -16.26 10.97 9.37
N MET A 482 -15.04 10.95 9.92
CA MET A 482 -14.77 11.60 11.22
C MET A 482 -15.11 13.09 11.20
N LYS A 483 -14.77 13.82 10.11
CA LYS A 483 -15.15 15.23 9.94
C LYS A 483 -16.66 15.42 10.15
N LYS A 484 -17.49 14.63 9.47
CA LYS A 484 -18.95 14.69 9.61
C LYS A 484 -19.44 14.31 11.02
N ILE A 485 -18.86 13.27 11.61
CA ILE A 485 -19.19 12.87 12.99
C ILE A 485 -18.86 14.00 13.97
N PHE A 486 -17.74 14.67 13.78
CA PHE A 486 -17.31 15.74 14.68
C PHE A 486 -18.14 17.02 14.48
N GLU A 487 -18.51 17.36 13.26
CA GLU A 487 -19.46 18.42 12.95
C GLU A 487 -20.84 18.17 13.58
N GLU A 488 -21.42 16.99 13.38
CA GLU A 488 -22.76 16.63 13.82
C GLU A 488 -22.88 16.43 15.34
N LYS A 489 -21.88 15.77 15.96
CA LYS A 489 -21.95 15.38 17.39
C LYS A 489 -21.30 16.38 18.34
N TYR A 490 -20.26 17.06 17.90
CA TYR A 490 -19.42 17.88 18.75
C TYR A 490 -19.38 19.36 18.32
N GLY A 491 -20.11 19.73 17.25
CA GLY A 491 -20.21 21.11 16.78
C GLY A 491 -18.90 21.65 16.19
N ALA A 492 -18.05 20.78 15.63
CA ALA A 492 -16.83 21.21 14.98
C ALA A 492 -17.12 22.10 13.76
N GLU A 493 -16.32 23.16 13.58
CA GLU A 493 -16.49 24.07 12.45
C GLU A 493 -16.09 23.38 11.14
N PRO A 494 -16.97 23.28 10.12
CA PRO A 494 -16.71 22.55 8.88
C PRO A 494 -15.44 23.03 8.15
N ARG A 495 -15.16 24.33 8.18
CA ARG A 495 -13.96 24.89 7.54
C ARG A 495 -12.67 24.41 8.19
N ILE A 496 -12.62 24.40 9.52
CA ILE A 496 -11.47 23.89 10.27
C ILE A 496 -11.28 22.41 9.94
N MET A 497 -12.36 21.62 9.99
CA MET A 497 -12.31 20.19 9.65
C MET A 497 -11.78 19.94 8.23
N GLN A 498 -12.21 20.77 7.28
CA GLN A 498 -11.74 20.68 5.90
C GLN A 498 -10.27 21.06 5.75
N ASP A 499 -9.80 22.07 6.47
CA ASP A 499 -8.43 22.57 6.36
C ASP A 499 -7.40 21.63 7.00
N ILE A 500 -7.74 21.00 8.16
CA ILE A 500 -6.80 20.14 8.91
C ILE A 500 -6.97 18.64 8.65
N GLY A 501 -8.10 18.23 8.09
CA GLY A 501 -8.39 16.81 7.83
C GLY A 501 -7.61 16.31 6.62
N MET A 502 -6.43 15.70 6.85
CA MET A 502 -5.49 15.30 5.82
C MET A 502 -5.97 14.05 5.05
N GLU A 503 -7.00 14.25 4.23
CA GLU A 503 -7.53 13.26 3.28
C GLU A 503 -7.95 13.95 1.97
N ALA A 504 -7.92 13.21 0.87
CA ALA A 504 -8.58 13.60 -0.37
C ALA A 504 -9.23 12.36 -0.99
N LYS A 505 -10.40 12.56 -1.62
CA LYS A 505 -11.21 11.45 -2.15
C LYS A 505 -11.63 10.42 -1.08
N GLY A 506 -11.44 10.72 0.20
CA GLY A 506 -11.71 9.83 1.33
C GLY A 506 -10.52 8.94 1.75
N LEU A 507 -9.38 9.04 1.08
CA LEU A 507 -8.15 8.37 1.45
C LEU A 507 -7.24 9.33 2.22
N GLU A 508 -6.70 8.92 3.35
CA GLU A 508 -5.75 9.67 4.15
C GLU A 508 -4.44 9.93 3.38
N PHE A 509 -3.78 11.05 3.69
CA PHE A 509 -2.49 11.39 3.08
C PHE A 509 -1.41 10.37 3.44
N SER A 510 -0.56 10.03 2.47
CA SER A 510 0.74 9.41 2.73
C SER A 510 1.69 10.42 3.40
N GLU A 511 2.66 9.94 4.09
CA GLU A 511 3.42 10.63 5.14
C GLU A 511 4.51 11.57 4.59
N TYR A 512 4.09 12.58 3.82
CA TYR A 512 4.96 13.64 3.31
C TYR A 512 4.28 15.00 3.45
N VAL A 513 4.99 16.01 3.99
CA VAL A 513 4.52 17.39 4.06
C VAL A 513 4.58 18.01 2.67
N THR A 514 3.43 18.22 2.04
CA THR A 514 3.33 18.66 0.64
C THR A 514 3.24 20.18 0.47
N LYS A 515 2.97 20.93 1.55
CA LYS A 515 2.70 22.37 1.47
C LYS A 515 3.81 23.21 0.80
N GLU A 516 5.02 22.68 0.71
CA GLU A 516 6.12 23.36 0.02
C GLU A 516 6.41 22.82 -1.40
N SER A 517 5.79 21.70 -1.79
CA SER A 517 5.98 21.07 -3.10
C SER A 517 4.70 21.12 -3.92
N LEU A 518 4.61 22.08 -4.83
CA LEU A 518 3.46 22.17 -5.76
C LEU A 518 3.33 20.90 -6.62
N ALA A 519 4.45 20.28 -7.00
CA ALA A 519 4.44 19.01 -7.74
C ALA A 519 3.80 17.88 -6.91
N GLN A 520 4.12 17.77 -5.60
CA GLN A 520 3.54 16.71 -4.78
C GLN A 520 2.09 17.02 -4.36
N GLN A 521 1.71 18.29 -4.24
CA GLN A 521 0.29 18.68 -4.09
C GLN A 521 -0.52 18.14 -5.26
N GLY A 522 -0.08 18.41 -6.49
CA GLY A 522 -0.67 17.84 -7.71
C GLY A 522 -0.59 16.31 -7.74
N GLY A 523 0.52 15.72 -7.29
CA GLY A 523 0.70 14.27 -7.19
C GLY A 523 -0.34 13.59 -6.32
N TYR A 524 -0.77 14.25 -5.25
CA TYR A 524 -1.77 13.70 -4.33
C TYR A 524 -3.22 14.06 -4.74
N GLY A 525 -3.45 15.32 -5.12
CA GLY A 525 -4.79 15.73 -5.50
C GLY A 525 -5.28 15.12 -6.81
N LEU A 526 -4.39 14.94 -7.79
CA LEU A 526 -4.71 14.37 -9.09
C LEU A 526 -4.58 12.84 -9.17
N ALA A 527 -4.13 12.20 -8.08
CA ALA A 527 -4.08 10.74 -8.01
C ALA A 527 -5.48 10.13 -8.09
N LEU A 528 -5.63 9.03 -8.83
CA LEU A 528 -6.94 8.46 -9.16
C LEU A 528 -7.66 7.89 -7.93
N LYS A 529 -6.92 7.32 -6.99
CA LYS A 529 -7.45 6.67 -5.78
C LYS A 529 -7.35 7.52 -4.52
N GLY A 530 -6.67 8.66 -4.57
CA GLY A 530 -6.42 9.54 -3.43
C GLY A 530 -4.92 9.73 -3.14
N PRO A 531 -4.54 10.49 -2.10
CA PRO A 531 -3.18 10.92 -1.84
C PRO A 531 -2.29 9.75 -1.43
N GLN A 532 -1.57 9.21 -2.41
CA GLN A 532 -0.69 8.07 -2.24
C GLN A 532 0.61 8.24 -3.06
N HIS A 533 1.76 8.07 -2.39
CA HIS A 533 3.09 8.14 -3.00
C HIS A 533 3.32 7.03 -4.05
N ASP A 534 2.56 5.93 -4.00
CA ASP A 534 2.63 4.84 -4.97
C ASP A 534 2.26 5.29 -6.41
N GLU A 535 1.37 6.26 -6.57
CA GLU A 535 0.97 6.79 -7.88
C GLU A 535 1.91 7.92 -8.34
N ALA A 536 2.19 8.91 -7.46
CA ALA A 536 3.09 10.01 -7.76
C ALA A 536 3.96 10.34 -6.53
N TRP A 537 5.27 10.18 -6.68
CA TRP A 537 6.26 10.51 -5.66
C TRP A 537 7.28 11.48 -6.25
N LEU A 538 6.84 12.73 -6.40
CA LEU A 538 7.61 13.80 -7.02
C LEU A 538 8.34 14.67 -5.99
N ILE A 539 8.00 14.54 -4.70
CA ILE A 539 8.54 15.37 -3.63
C ILE A 539 10.07 15.30 -3.55
N PHE A 540 10.63 14.13 -3.80
CA PHE A 540 12.09 13.92 -3.78
C PHE A 540 12.76 14.64 -4.95
N LEU A 541 12.20 14.53 -6.15
CA LEU A 541 12.70 15.22 -7.34
C LEU A 541 12.52 16.73 -7.24
N ASP A 542 11.41 17.20 -6.65
CA ASP A 542 11.09 18.63 -6.51
C ASP A 542 11.90 19.27 -5.38
N MET A 543 11.81 18.74 -4.16
CA MET A 543 12.32 19.40 -2.96
C MET A 543 13.73 18.98 -2.57
N VAL A 544 14.10 17.71 -2.73
CA VAL A 544 15.42 17.22 -2.32
C VAL A 544 16.45 17.45 -3.42
N HIS A 545 16.12 17.16 -4.66
CA HIS A 545 17.04 17.30 -5.79
C HIS A 545 16.87 18.57 -6.62
N ASN A 546 15.76 19.31 -6.43
CA ASN A 546 15.42 20.52 -7.19
C ASN A 546 15.51 20.33 -8.73
N LEU A 547 15.00 19.20 -9.21
CA LEU A 547 15.04 18.83 -10.64
C LEU A 547 13.81 19.31 -11.42
N MET A 548 12.87 20.00 -10.75
CA MET A 548 11.66 20.57 -11.35
C MET A 548 11.47 22.04 -10.90
N PRO A 549 12.44 22.94 -11.16
CA PRO A 549 12.39 24.31 -10.65
C PRO A 549 11.28 25.17 -11.25
N THR A 550 10.76 24.81 -12.45
CA THR A 550 9.74 25.60 -13.15
C THR A 550 8.34 24.97 -12.99
N PHE A 551 7.31 25.80 -13.14
CA PHE A 551 5.92 25.37 -13.17
C PHE A 551 5.66 24.33 -14.28
N GLU A 552 6.17 24.60 -15.48
CA GLU A 552 6.00 23.73 -16.65
C GLU A 552 6.61 22.33 -16.43
N GLN A 553 7.78 22.25 -15.81
CA GLN A 553 8.40 20.98 -15.47
C GLN A 553 7.59 20.21 -14.44
N LYS A 554 6.97 20.88 -13.46
CA LYS A 554 6.08 20.23 -12.48
C LYS A 554 4.83 19.66 -13.16
N ALA A 555 4.19 20.44 -14.02
CA ALA A 555 3.00 20.01 -14.76
C ALA A 555 3.32 18.85 -15.72
N GLU A 556 4.45 18.90 -16.41
CA GLU A 556 4.89 17.82 -17.32
C GLU A 556 5.19 16.54 -16.56
N ASN A 557 5.92 16.60 -15.45
CA ASN A 557 6.20 15.41 -14.65
C ASN A 557 4.93 14.82 -14.01
N LEU A 558 3.97 15.66 -13.62
CA LEU A 558 2.65 15.19 -13.13
C LEU A 558 1.83 14.49 -14.21
N HIS A 559 2.02 14.83 -15.48
CA HIS A 559 1.42 14.08 -16.57
C HIS A 559 2.12 12.73 -16.76
N TRP A 560 3.44 12.74 -16.91
CA TRP A 560 4.20 11.58 -17.35
C TRP A 560 4.46 10.55 -16.23
N PHE A 561 4.81 10.98 -15.02
CA PHE A 561 5.26 10.11 -13.94
C PHE A 561 4.20 9.10 -13.46
N PRO A 562 2.94 9.48 -13.21
CA PRO A 562 1.88 8.53 -12.86
C PRO A 562 1.56 7.56 -14.00
N MET A 563 1.67 8.01 -15.26
CA MET A 563 1.47 7.16 -16.43
C MET A 563 2.49 6.04 -16.46
N PHE A 564 3.78 6.36 -16.35
CA PHE A 564 4.82 5.34 -16.34
C PHE A 564 4.72 4.42 -15.11
N ARG A 565 4.39 4.95 -13.93
CA ARG A 565 4.21 4.12 -12.73
C ARG A 565 3.06 3.13 -12.84
N THR A 566 2.06 3.41 -13.67
CA THR A 566 0.98 2.46 -13.97
C THR A 566 1.51 1.19 -14.63
N TRP A 567 2.56 1.26 -15.46
CA TRP A 567 3.22 0.13 -16.10
C TRP A 567 3.58 -1.00 -15.12
N PHE A 568 4.11 -0.64 -13.96
CA PHE A 568 4.50 -1.63 -12.95
C PHE A 568 3.31 -2.44 -12.45
N GLY A 569 2.17 -1.78 -12.20
CA GLY A 569 0.94 -2.43 -11.78
C GLY A 569 0.31 -3.33 -12.86
N LEU A 570 0.49 -3.01 -14.14
CA LEU A 570 0.03 -3.85 -15.26
C LEU A 570 0.81 -5.16 -15.36
N ASN A 571 2.06 -5.16 -14.95
CA ASN A 571 3.01 -6.24 -15.21
C ASN A 571 3.40 -7.07 -13.99
N GLY A 572 2.90 -6.76 -12.80
CA GLY A 572 3.28 -7.45 -11.56
C GLY A 572 4.67 -7.08 -11.06
N LEU A 573 5.08 -5.83 -11.27
CA LEU A 573 6.40 -5.31 -10.96
C LEU A 573 6.41 -4.35 -9.77
N CYS A 574 7.52 -4.33 -9.06
CA CYS A 574 7.81 -3.37 -8.00
C CYS A 574 8.40 -2.08 -8.58
N LYS A 575 7.97 -0.94 -8.07
CA LYS A 575 8.46 0.39 -8.46
C LYS A 575 9.80 0.75 -7.81
N LEU A 576 10.11 0.19 -6.63
CA LEU A 576 11.30 0.57 -5.86
C LEU A 576 12.62 0.35 -6.61
N PRO A 577 12.87 -0.75 -7.33
CA PRO A 577 14.11 -0.87 -8.11
C PRO A 577 14.32 0.27 -9.11
N TRP A 578 13.25 0.78 -9.72
CA TRP A 578 13.32 1.92 -10.64
C TRP A 578 13.41 3.26 -9.91
N ASN A 579 12.68 3.41 -8.81
CA ASN A 579 12.51 4.69 -8.12
C ASN A 579 13.67 5.00 -7.15
N ASP A 580 14.19 3.98 -6.46
CA ASP A 580 15.14 4.16 -5.35
C ASP A 580 16.59 3.83 -5.72
N VAL A 581 16.83 3.26 -6.90
CA VAL A 581 18.17 3.03 -7.45
C VAL A 581 18.31 3.84 -8.73
N VAL A 582 18.94 5.01 -8.60
CA VAL A 582 19.05 5.99 -9.68
C VAL A 582 20.40 5.84 -10.36
N PRO A 583 20.44 5.45 -11.66
CA PRO A 583 21.67 5.39 -12.44
C PRO A 583 22.42 6.72 -12.51
N GLU A 584 23.73 6.65 -12.69
CA GLU A 584 24.62 7.81 -12.63
C GLU A 584 24.28 8.88 -13.68
N ASP A 585 23.87 8.47 -14.88
CA ASP A 585 23.48 9.33 -16.00
C ASP A 585 22.13 10.04 -15.81
N ASN A 586 21.35 9.67 -14.78
CA ASN A 586 20.08 10.33 -14.48
C ASN A 586 20.24 11.82 -14.15
N LYS A 587 21.41 12.24 -13.67
CA LYS A 587 21.73 13.65 -13.39
C LYS A 587 22.08 14.45 -14.64
N GLU A 588 22.46 13.80 -15.72
CA GLU A 588 22.88 14.42 -16.97
C GLU A 588 21.72 14.76 -17.90
N THR A 589 20.52 14.25 -17.60
CA THR A 589 19.32 14.49 -18.40
C THR A 589 18.56 15.73 -17.90
N LYS A 590 17.94 16.47 -18.86
CA LYS A 590 17.02 17.58 -18.53
C LYS A 590 15.67 17.11 -18.01
N GLU A 591 15.33 15.83 -18.16
CA GLU A 591 14.07 15.20 -17.75
C GLU A 591 14.36 13.93 -16.95
N PRO A 592 14.85 14.04 -15.69
CA PRO A 592 15.30 12.88 -14.91
C PRO A 592 14.23 11.79 -14.72
N ALA A 593 12.94 12.17 -14.67
CA ALA A 593 11.85 11.22 -14.58
C ALA A 593 11.59 10.45 -15.89
N LYS A 594 12.22 10.88 -17.00
CA LYS A 594 12.06 10.31 -18.35
C LYS A 594 13.35 9.77 -18.93
N VAL A 595 14.23 9.16 -18.13
CA VAL A 595 15.46 8.58 -18.65
C VAL A 595 15.14 7.36 -19.50
N PHE A 596 15.14 7.53 -20.82
CA PHE A 596 14.71 6.53 -21.79
C PHE A 596 15.49 5.23 -21.71
N ALA A 597 16.81 5.27 -21.51
CA ALA A 597 17.64 4.08 -21.38
C ALA A 597 17.18 3.15 -20.24
N HIS A 598 16.68 3.73 -19.17
CA HIS A 598 16.15 2.96 -18.04
C HIS A 598 14.79 2.35 -18.35
N ILE A 599 13.97 3.01 -19.17
CA ILE A 599 12.67 2.50 -19.61
C ILE A 599 12.84 1.43 -20.68
N GLU A 600 13.81 1.56 -21.58
CA GLU A 600 14.13 0.56 -22.60
C GLU A 600 14.41 -0.84 -22.02
N ARG A 601 14.97 -0.93 -20.80
CA ARG A 601 15.13 -2.24 -20.15
C ARG A 601 13.80 -2.93 -19.91
N TYR A 602 12.73 -2.18 -19.60
CA TYR A 602 11.39 -2.74 -19.42
C TYR A 602 10.77 -3.16 -20.74
N ALA A 603 11.06 -2.45 -21.84
CA ALA A 603 10.66 -2.86 -23.18
C ALA A 603 11.34 -4.19 -23.58
N LYS A 604 12.64 -4.33 -23.33
CA LYS A 604 13.39 -5.57 -23.55
C LYS A 604 12.89 -6.72 -22.68
N TYR A 605 12.58 -6.43 -21.41
CA TYR A 605 12.01 -7.42 -20.50
C TYR A 605 10.63 -7.88 -20.94
N PHE A 606 9.76 -6.96 -21.35
CA PHE A 606 8.43 -7.27 -21.87
C PHE A 606 8.50 -8.15 -23.12
N TYR A 607 9.39 -7.81 -24.06
CA TYR A 607 9.67 -8.66 -25.23
C TYR A 607 10.15 -10.04 -24.82
N ALA A 608 11.12 -10.14 -23.91
CA ALA A 608 11.71 -11.40 -23.50
C ALA A 608 10.67 -12.38 -22.93
N VAL A 609 9.65 -11.87 -22.21
CA VAL A 609 8.58 -12.71 -21.67
C VAL A 609 7.47 -12.93 -22.70
N THR A 610 6.92 -11.86 -23.29
CA THR A 610 5.68 -11.93 -24.09
C THR A 610 5.92 -12.21 -25.58
N GLY A 611 7.15 -12.00 -26.09
CA GLY A 611 7.48 -12.01 -27.50
C GLY A 611 7.00 -10.78 -28.29
N LYS A 612 6.29 -9.84 -27.63
CA LYS A 612 5.82 -8.59 -28.26
C LYS A 612 6.89 -7.51 -28.17
N LYS A 613 7.38 -7.03 -29.31
CA LYS A 613 8.28 -5.88 -29.37
C LYS A 613 7.49 -4.60 -29.12
N VAL A 614 7.97 -3.80 -28.18
CA VAL A 614 7.39 -2.52 -27.82
C VAL A 614 8.49 -1.46 -27.71
N THR A 615 8.14 -0.22 -28.03
CA THR A 615 8.96 0.98 -27.79
C THR A 615 8.68 1.56 -26.40
N VAL A 616 9.46 2.56 -26.02
CA VAL A 616 9.16 3.35 -24.80
C VAL A 616 7.80 4.03 -24.91
N ASP A 617 7.49 4.59 -26.09
CA ASP A 617 6.19 5.25 -26.32
C ASP A 617 5.03 4.28 -26.24
N ASP A 618 5.19 3.03 -26.68
CA ASP A 618 4.17 1.98 -26.51
C ASP A 618 3.93 1.67 -25.03
N ILE A 619 4.98 1.61 -24.21
CA ILE A 619 4.87 1.40 -22.75
C ILE A 619 4.06 2.54 -22.12
N ILE A 620 4.33 3.78 -22.50
CA ILE A 620 3.59 4.95 -22.00
C ILE A 620 2.13 4.89 -22.48
N LEU A 621 1.89 4.59 -23.74
CA LEU A 621 0.54 4.48 -24.30
C LEU A 621 -0.29 3.39 -23.61
N MET A 622 0.28 2.20 -23.39
CA MET A 622 -0.37 1.11 -22.64
C MET A 622 -0.75 1.56 -21.23
N SER A 623 0.15 2.25 -20.56
CA SER A 623 -0.05 2.75 -19.20
C SER A 623 -1.08 3.88 -19.15
N GLU A 624 -1.01 4.82 -20.09
CA GLU A 624 -1.95 5.93 -20.21
C GLU A 624 -3.38 5.45 -20.49
N ARG A 625 -3.52 4.40 -21.29
CA ARG A 625 -4.81 3.76 -21.57
C ARG A 625 -5.49 3.30 -20.28
N VAL A 626 -4.81 2.52 -19.47
CA VAL A 626 -5.37 1.98 -18.22
C VAL A 626 -5.56 3.08 -17.17
N TYR A 627 -4.66 4.08 -17.11
CA TYR A 627 -4.81 5.23 -16.24
C TYR A 627 -6.11 6.02 -16.55
N ASN A 628 -6.34 6.33 -17.83
CA ASN A 628 -7.58 7.00 -18.25
C ASN A 628 -8.82 6.12 -18.04
N PHE A 629 -8.73 4.80 -18.27
CA PHE A 629 -9.83 3.89 -18.00
C PHE A 629 -10.24 3.91 -16.53
N GLN A 630 -9.28 3.95 -15.60
CA GLN A 630 -9.59 4.07 -14.17
C GLN A 630 -10.20 5.43 -13.81
N ARG A 631 -9.80 6.56 -14.46
CA ARG A 631 -10.48 7.86 -14.29
C ARG A 631 -11.94 7.78 -14.71
N ILE A 632 -12.20 7.14 -15.84
CA ILE A 632 -13.56 6.91 -16.36
C ILE A 632 -14.34 5.96 -15.44
N PHE A 633 -13.67 4.97 -14.87
CA PHE A 633 -14.30 4.11 -13.88
C PHE A 633 -14.76 4.91 -12.65
N ASN A 634 -13.92 5.81 -12.16
CA ASN A 634 -14.31 6.70 -11.06
C ASN A 634 -15.48 7.62 -11.43
N LEU A 635 -15.59 8.08 -12.69
CA LEU A 635 -16.78 8.81 -13.16
C LEU A 635 -18.05 7.96 -13.07
N ARG A 636 -17.97 6.69 -13.44
CA ARG A 636 -19.09 5.74 -13.28
C ARG A 636 -19.51 5.57 -11.82
N MET A 637 -18.56 5.71 -10.89
CA MET A 637 -18.80 5.66 -9.44
C MET A 637 -19.29 6.99 -8.85
N GLY A 638 -19.49 8.04 -9.68
CA GLY A 638 -19.89 9.38 -9.23
C GLY A 638 -18.73 10.27 -8.77
N PHE A 639 -17.48 9.87 -9.07
CA PHE A 639 -16.25 10.59 -8.74
C PHE A 639 -15.46 10.90 -10.02
N GLY A 640 -14.28 11.53 -9.90
CA GLY A 640 -13.43 11.74 -11.08
C GLY A 640 -13.73 13.04 -11.84
N THR A 641 -14.28 14.06 -11.16
CA THR A 641 -14.42 15.44 -11.63
C THR A 641 -13.46 16.37 -10.88
N ARG A 642 -13.35 17.63 -11.31
CA ARG A 642 -12.43 18.64 -10.75
C ARG A 642 -12.59 18.84 -9.24
N GLU A 643 -13.82 18.81 -8.74
CA GLU A 643 -14.11 18.95 -7.31
C GLU A 643 -13.47 17.86 -6.46
N HIS A 644 -13.38 16.64 -7.01
CA HIS A 644 -12.76 15.50 -6.36
C HIS A 644 -11.22 15.54 -6.37
N ASP A 645 -10.62 16.45 -7.14
CA ASP A 645 -9.18 16.68 -7.15
C ASP A 645 -8.76 17.82 -6.18
N ALA A 646 -9.66 18.24 -5.30
CA ALA A 646 -9.37 19.15 -4.19
C ALA A 646 -8.57 18.43 -3.08
N ILE A 647 -7.71 19.19 -2.41
CA ILE A 647 -6.93 18.74 -1.25
C ILE A 647 -7.15 19.70 -0.07
N PRO A 648 -6.96 19.25 1.19
CA PRO A 648 -7.09 20.12 2.36
C PRO A 648 -6.07 21.25 2.32
N TYR A 649 -6.42 22.41 2.89
CA TYR A 649 -5.51 23.56 2.82
C TYR A 649 -4.17 23.31 3.51
N ARG A 650 -4.11 22.51 4.57
CA ARG A 650 -2.83 22.14 5.20
C ARG A 650 -1.86 21.46 4.26
N ALA A 651 -2.35 20.75 3.25
CA ALA A 651 -1.50 20.19 2.20
C ALA A 651 -0.96 21.26 1.24
N VAL A 652 -1.53 22.45 1.22
CA VAL A 652 -1.20 23.58 0.33
C VAL A 652 -0.45 24.67 1.08
N GLY A 653 -0.82 24.95 2.34
CA GLY A 653 -0.24 26.04 3.12
C GLY A 653 -0.47 25.93 4.64
N PRO A 654 0.01 26.94 5.40
CA PRO A 654 -0.15 26.97 6.85
C PRO A 654 -1.61 27.27 7.24
N VAL A 655 -2.17 26.47 8.15
CA VAL A 655 -3.52 26.65 8.69
C VAL A 655 -3.49 27.47 9.98
N THR A 656 -2.47 27.30 10.82
CA THR A 656 -2.34 28.01 12.09
C THR A 656 -1.23 29.07 12.04
N LYS A 657 -1.27 29.97 12.99
CA LYS A 657 -0.25 31.04 13.14
C LYS A 657 1.13 30.42 13.41
N GLU A 658 1.20 29.41 14.24
CA GLU A 658 2.46 28.71 14.54
C GLU A 658 3.04 28.04 13.27
N GLU A 659 2.19 27.45 12.42
CA GLU A 659 2.64 26.89 11.14
C GLU A 659 3.25 27.98 10.22
N TYR A 660 2.64 29.18 10.18
CA TYR A 660 3.18 30.29 9.39
C TYR A 660 4.50 30.79 9.96
N GLU A 661 4.53 31.04 11.27
CA GLU A 661 5.70 31.60 11.98
C GLU A 661 6.90 30.64 11.95
N SER A 662 6.67 29.33 11.94
CA SER A 662 7.76 28.33 11.79
C SER A 662 8.51 28.46 10.46
N ARG A 663 7.94 29.14 9.46
CA ARG A 663 8.52 29.32 8.11
C ARG A 663 8.37 30.75 7.60
N VAL A 664 8.30 31.73 8.47
CA VAL A 664 7.96 33.14 8.14
C VAL A 664 8.84 33.70 7.03
N ASP A 665 10.14 33.50 7.07
CA ASP A 665 11.08 34.03 6.05
C ASP A 665 10.77 33.46 4.66
N ARG A 666 10.46 32.17 4.57
CA ARG A 666 10.08 31.50 3.32
C ARG A 666 8.77 32.05 2.77
N TYR A 667 7.77 32.22 3.63
CA TYR A 667 6.44 32.67 3.22
C TYR A 667 6.41 34.16 2.87
N ASP A 668 7.07 35.01 3.64
CA ASP A 668 7.19 36.43 3.38
C ASP A 668 7.93 36.66 2.05
N LYS A 669 9.02 35.92 1.81
CA LYS A 669 9.75 35.94 0.54
C LYS A 669 8.86 35.52 -0.63
N GLN A 670 8.10 34.44 -0.49
CA GLN A 670 7.21 33.95 -1.53
C GLN A 670 6.10 34.96 -1.85
N LEU A 671 5.49 35.58 -0.85
CA LEU A 671 4.47 36.61 -1.00
C LEU A 671 5.03 37.81 -1.77
N LYS A 672 6.20 38.27 -1.40
CA LYS A 672 6.85 39.44 -2.03
C LYS A 672 7.29 39.14 -3.48
N GLU A 673 8.01 38.05 -3.71
CA GLU A 673 8.67 37.77 -4.98
C GLU A 673 7.72 37.14 -6.01
N LYS A 674 6.77 36.30 -5.59
CA LYS A 674 5.89 35.58 -6.51
C LYS A 674 4.48 36.14 -6.59
N PHE A 675 4.00 36.78 -5.54
CA PHE A 675 2.64 37.33 -5.49
C PHE A 675 2.58 38.87 -5.51
N GLY A 676 3.75 39.55 -5.38
CA GLY A 676 3.82 41.01 -5.35
C GLY A 676 3.17 41.62 -4.12
N TYR A 677 2.99 40.89 -3.04
CA TYR A 677 2.35 41.33 -1.80
C TYR A 677 3.40 41.86 -0.82
N ASP A 678 3.21 43.14 -0.39
CA ASP A 678 4.08 43.74 0.64
C ASP A 678 3.71 43.18 2.01
N THR A 679 4.68 42.55 2.66
CA THR A 679 4.52 41.95 3.99
C THR A 679 4.90 42.91 5.14
N ALA A 680 5.45 44.14 4.80
CA ALA A 680 5.82 45.09 5.81
C ALA A 680 4.57 45.62 6.56
N ASN A 681 4.65 45.68 7.88
CA ASN A 681 3.55 46.14 8.76
C ASN A 681 2.24 45.36 8.62
N LYS A 682 2.28 44.11 8.14
CA LYS A 682 1.13 43.21 8.05
C LYS A 682 1.12 42.22 9.21
N SER A 683 -0.09 41.96 9.73
CA SER A 683 -0.26 40.89 10.76
C SER A 683 -0.04 39.50 10.14
N THR A 684 0.27 38.51 10.97
CA THR A 684 0.41 37.12 10.50
C THR A 684 -0.87 36.62 9.81
N GLU A 685 -2.03 37.00 10.29
CA GLU A 685 -3.35 36.64 9.73
C GLU A 685 -3.57 37.24 8.34
N GLU A 686 -3.17 38.53 8.11
CA GLU A 686 -3.23 39.17 6.80
C GLU A 686 -2.30 38.46 5.80
N LYS A 687 -1.10 38.12 6.24
CA LYS A 687 -0.09 37.38 5.45
C LYS A 687 -0.60 35.96 5.10
N MET A 688 -1.16 35.23 6.08
CA MET A 688 -1.77 33.91 5.86
C MET A 688 -2.91 33.97 4.85
N THR A 689 -3.78 35.00 4.94
CA THR A 689 -4.87 35.18 3.99
C THR A 689 -4.36 35.42 2.56
N ALA A 690 -3.33 36.26 2.41
CA ALA A 690 -2.71 36.52 1.12
C ALA A 690 -2.00 35.29 0.55
N LEU A 691 -1.29 34.53 1.41
CA LEU A 691 -0.60 33.30 1.03
C LEU A 691 -1.57 32.20 0.60
N ARG A 692 -2.69 32.06 1.32
CA ARG A 692 -3.76 31.13 0.96
C ARG A 692 -4.28 31.40 -0.45
N LYS A 693 -4.66 32.65 -0.71
CA LYS A 693 -5.14 33.07 -2.03
C LYS A 693 -4.15 32.76 -3.15
N PHE A 694 -2.87 33.06 -2.92
CA PHE A 694 -1.80 32.78 -3.88
C PHE A 694 -1.63 31.28 -4.14
N ARG A 695 -1.54 30.47 -3.10
CA ARG A 695 -1.27 29.05 -3.23
C ARG A 695 -2.44 28.25 -3.79
N GLU A 696 -3.67 28.59 -3.41
CA GLU A 696 -4.87 27.99 -4.00
C GLU A 696 -4.96 28.32 -5.49
N MET A 697 -4.63 29.55 -5.90
CA MET A 697 -4.57 29.96 -7.32
C MET A 697 -3.50 29.14 -8.09
N GLU A 698 -2.32 28.95 -7.53
CA GLU A 698 -1.25 28.17 -8.17
C GLU A 698 -1.65 26.69 -8.31
N TYR A 699 -2.34 26.14 -7.33
CA TYR A 699 -2.86 24.76 -7.39
C TYR A 699 -3.93 24.60 -8.47
N GLU A 700 -4.86 25.56 -8.59
CA GLU A 700 -5.87 25.55 -9.66
C GLU A 700 -5.24 25.62 -11.06
N LYS A 701 -4.27 26.52 -11.26
CA LYS A 701 -3.49 26.58 -12.51
C LYS A 701 -2.78 25.27 -12.83
N LEU A 702 -2.24 24.60 -11.80
CA LEU A 702 -1.57 23.32 -11.99
C LEU A 702 -2.56 22.25 -12.46
N LYS A 703 -3.79 22.21 -11.91
CA LYS A 703 -4.84 21.29 -12.37
C LYS A 703 -5.14 21.53 -13.86
N ASP A 704 -5.33 22.78 -14.28
CA ASP A 704 -5.61 23.13 -15.68
C ASP A 704 -4.49 22.63 -16.60
N ALA A 705 -3.23 22.94 -16.25
CA ALA A 705 -2.07 22.55 -17.05
C ALA A 705 -1.90 21.03 -17.18
N VAL A 706 -2.25 20.29 -16.13
CA VAL A 706 -2.18 18.82 -16.15
C VAL A 706 -3.36 18.22 -16.90
N TYR A 707 -4.57 18.76 -16.77
CA TYR A 707 -5.75 18.30 -17.51
C TYR A 707 -5.54 18.45 -19.02
N GLU A 708 -5.03 19.60 -19.46
CA GLU A 708 -4.68 19.83 -20.86
C GLU A 708 -3.73 18.76 -21.40
N ARG A 709 -2.63 18.48 -20.68
CA ARG A 709 -1.64 17.45 -21.07
C ARG A 709 -2.22 16.05 -21.10
N ARG A 710 -3.17 15.76 -20.23
CA ARG A 710 -3.88 14.46 -20.18
C ARG A 710 -4.96 14.31 -21.24
N GLY A 711 -5.32 15.39 -21.96
CA GLY A 711 -6.46 15.42 -22.90
C GLY A 711 -7.80 15.32 -22.16
N TRP A 712 -7.90 15.96 -21.00
CA TRP A 712 -9.11 16.07 -20.19
C TRP A 712 -9.71 17.48 -20.37
N ASN A 713 -11.03 17.62 -20.18
CA ASN A 713 -11.68 18.91 -20.19
C ASN A 713 -11.43 19.71 -18.89
N ALA A 714 -11.91 20.95 -18.81
CA ALA A 714 -11.73 21.81 -17.64
C ALA A 714 -12.30 21.21 -16.32
N ASN A 715 -13.23 20.26 -16.42
CA ASN A 715 -13.78 19.54 -15.27
C ASN A 715 -12.99 18.26 -14.94
N GLY A 716 -11.83 18.03 -15.58
CA GLY A 716 -10.99 16.87 -15.31
C GLY A 716 -11.51 15.55 -15.88
N VAL A 717 -12.42 15.62 -16.86
CA VAL A 717 -13.02 14.46 -17.52
C VAL A 717 -12.28 14.17 -18.84
N PRO A 718 -11.85 12.92 -19.11
CA PRO A 718 -11.24 12.54 -20.37
C PRO A 718 -12.17 12.87 -21.57
N THR A 719 -11.61 13.48 -22.62
CA THR A 719 -12.39 13.83 -23.81
C THR A 719 -12.68 12.61 -24.69
N LEU A 720 -13.74 12.68 -25.52
CA LEU A 720 -14.04 11.63 -26.50
C LEU A 720 -12.90 11.41 -27.50
N GLU A 721 -12.18 12.49 -27.87
CA GLU A 721 -11.01 12.39 -28.73
C GLU A 721 -9.90 11.56 -28.02
N LYS A 722 -9.65 11.86 -26.74
CA LYS A 722 -8.64 11.14 -25.95
C LYS A 722 -8.96 9.64 -25.86
N VAL A 723 -10.18 9.27 -25.53
CA VAL A 723 -10.54 7.82 -25.39
C VAL A 723 -10.48 7.09 -26.71
N LYS A 724 -10.80 7.74 -27.84
CA LYS A 724 -10.61 7.18 -29.19
C LYS A 724 -9.14 6.96 -29.50
N LYS A 725 -8.28 7.94 -29.21
CA LYS A 725 -6.82 7.82 -29.39
C LYS A 725 -6.23 6.68 -28.56
N LEU A 726 -6.80 6.43 -27.39
CA LEU A 726 -6.39 5.36 -26.47
C LEU A 726 -7.02 4.00 -26.78
N ASP A 727 -7.91 3.92 -27.79
CA ASP A 727 -8.65 2.70 -28.16
C ASP A 727 -9.42 2.09 -26.96
N ILE A 728 -10.09 2.95 -26.18
CA ILE A 728 -10.98 2.59 -25.06
C ILE A 728 -12.36 3.25 -25.18
N ASP A 729 -12.76 3.61 -26.40
CA ASP A 729 -14.06 4.18 -26.72
C ASP A 729 -15.16 3.11 -26.81
N PHE A 730 -15.23 2.24 -25.78
CA PHE A 730 -16.28 1.27 -25.64
C PHE A 730 -17.66 1.96 -25.58
N PRO A 731 -18.75 1.33 -26.06
CA PRO A 731 -20.07 1.98 -26.12
C PRO A 731 -20.53 2.58 -24.78
N ASP A 732 -20.32 1.87 -23.66
CA ASP A 732 -20.69 2.30 -22.32
C ASP A 732 -19.76 3.43 -21.79
N VAL A 733 -18.49 3.44 -22.18
CA VAL A 733 -17.55 4.54 -21.90
C VAL A 733 -17.98 5.81 -22.64
N VAL A 734 -18.31 5.69 -23.93
CA VAL A 734 -18.78 6.82 -24.75
C VAL A 734 -20.09 7.40 -24.21
N GLU A 735 -21.04 6.54 -23.82
CA GLU A 735 -22.30 6.96 -23.22
C GLU A 735 -22.08 7.72 -21.90
N LEU A 736 -21.19 7.19 -21.03
CA LEU A 736 -20.84 7.84 -19.76
C LEU A 736 -20.21 9.22 -19.98
N LEU A 737 -19.24 9.34 -20.89
CA LEU A 737 -18.56 10.60 -21.17
C LEU A 737 -19.51 11.66 -21.75
N LYS A 738 -20.49 11.28 -22.58
CA LYS A 738 -21.51 12.22 -23.09
C LYS A 738 -22.42 12.80 -21.99
N LYS A 739 -22.52 12.13 -20.83
CA LYS A 739 -23.28 12.65 -19.67
C LYS A 739 -22.49 13.66 -18.85
N HIS A 740 -21.15 13.68 -18.98
CA HIS A 740 -20.23 14.50 -18.18
C HIS A 740 -19.44 15.55 -18.99
N GLY A 741 -19.54 15.54 -20.29
CA GLY A 741 -18.89 16.47 -21.27
C GLY A 741 -19.91 17.36 -21.92
#